data_122b2083dda9c3e8830f7a0b8f475f09
#
_entry.id   122b2083dda9c3e8830f7a0b8f475f09
#
_cell.length_a   1.000
_cell.length_b   1.000
_cell.length_c   1.000
_cell.angle_alpha   90.00
_cell.angle_beta   90.00
_cell.angle_gamma   90.00
#
_symmetry.space_group_name_H-M   'P 1'
#
loop_
_entity.id
_entity.type
_entity.pdbx_description
1 polymer ?
#
loop_
_entity_poly.entity_id
_entity_poly.type
_entity_poly.pdbx_seq_one_letter_code
_entity_poly.pdbx_strand_id
1 'polypeptide(L)'
;MKQTVIRILAGLTLLLAAPVMLCLMAFCLPAQYGETFLGELPHKVDLLRQTDGKRIVVIGGSGVAFGQYSDLLEGELEGYSVVNFGMYAGLGTTVMLDLAQDYLRSGDIVIFSPEQSAQTLSTYFNAESMWQAADGRFDLLTGLSNEDLGSMVGQLPYFAGDKFRYFRDGTAPDPQGIYRRSAFNGHGDISDPQRSQNTMTGGFDPNMMIDFSPELPRDFLDRVNAFAADCREEGIRFFYRFCPMNALAVTETGWQQVDRYDAYLQEVLDCEFLGTPRDAILDARWFYDTNFHLNSAGAVVNTAALAAQLKAALGNTDPVAIPMPQMPELADVNAVSGDNSHAGYFTYEDLDGVVTITGLTQAGMEQTKLIVPVTHEGKPVTAFDPDTFAGNTIIREIVIQENISRIGDNSFAGCTALERLELRNPTPESCTVGTGLLTATDCLIYVPDSAFSAYQTNYFWSVHADRLRGEAMDLPQNVPNVPDAPIASGLTVTYHANGGSLKDGTGETMTQISPNTHLRFNTAQGKRYMTRPGYQLIGWNTAPDGSGTAVGLGSRLEWSEGLILYAQWAKENPVSDFAYTTKGEEVHITLYSGRGKCCVIPETIDGKKVTRICAGAFRDAEVDTVILPSGIFTVEQDAFANCTLREVYLYDSLAYIYDESFAGCENLTTLHINAVTAPVYSGSYYDGFSDRYDWLLSIREEQKMVLFSGSSGRYGYCSEMLMEAFPEYRVANMGVYAFTNAMPQLDLIRRLMQPGDILLSSTEFDAVNFQFCTTNALDNHFWAMMESNYDAVALLDLRNYSEVFDSLRQYLTVRPAMGVGDYSISPNRFDDDGNRYDYDTYNLYGDFVLERPNAPRDEIMKWGLADYTVGGFPLETIACLNRVYEGFLEDGITVLYTYTPRNIRAITAESTPDARQALHDHLAQNLIVPVISPIEESLYPGTCFYLIDSHLSSEAAVTRTQRVIKDLQAQFDAAE
;
A
#
# COMPACT_ATOMS: atom_id res chain seq x y z
N MET A 1 -30.87 -31.13 -34.28
CA MET A 1 -30.54 -29.72 -34.25
C MET A 1 -31.45 -28.88 -33.36
N LYS A 2 -32.79 -28.67 -33.66
CA LYS A 2 -33.64 -27.86 -32.75
C LYS A 2 -33.70 -28.36 -31.30
N GLN A 3 -33.81 -29.65 -31.04
CA GLN A 3 -33.86 -30.22 -29.69
C GLN A 3 -32.49 -30.14 -28.96
N THR A 4 -31.39 -30.23 -29.68
CA THR A 4 -30.04 -30.07 -29.14
C THR A 4 -29.77 -28.62 -28.72
N VAL A 5 -30.14 -27.66 -29.56
CA VAL A 5 -30.05 -26.22 -29.27
C VAL A 5 -30.92 -25.83 -28.08
N ILE A 6 -32.11 -26.38 -27.94
CA ILE A 6 -33.00 -26.16 -26.80
C ILE A 6 -32.39 -26.75 -25.50
N ARG A 7 -31.74 -27.90 -25.55
CA ARG A 7 -31.07 -28.52 -24.41
C ARG A 7 -29.81 -27.72 -24.00
N ILE A 8 -29.04 -27.22 -24.96
CA ILE A 8 -27.88 -26.36 -24.70
C ILE A 8 -28.34 -25.04 -24.10
N LEU A 9 -29.35 -24.39 -24.66
CA LEU A 9 -29.90 -23.15 -24.09
C LEU A 9 -30.51 -23.38 -22.71
N ALA A 10 -31.18 -24.48 -22.47
CA ALA A 10 -31.70 -24.83 -21.15
C ALA A 10 -30.57 -25.15 -20.16
N GLY A 11 -29.51 -25.82 -20.63
CA GLY A 11 -28.30 -26.08 -19.81
C GLY A 11 -27.57 -24.78 -19.42
N LEU A 12 -27.34 -23.89 -20.38
CA LEU A 12 -26.77 -22.56 -20.17
C LEU A 12 -27.63 -21.69 -19.25
N THR A 13 -28.95 -21.74 -19.42
CA THR A 13 -29.88 -21.03 -18.52
C THR A 13 -29.81 -21.57 -17.09
N LEU A 14 -29.67 -22.90 -16.92
CA LEU A 14 -29.51 -23.50 -15.61
C LEU A 14 -28.14 -23.15 -14.98
N LEU A 15 -27.08 -23.16 -15.76
CA LEU A 15 -25.71 -22.83 -15.31
C LEU A 15 -25.58 -21.37 -14.86
N LEU A 16 -26.24 -20.44 -15.55
CA LEU A 16 -26.31 -19.04 -15.17
C LEU A 16 -27.32 -18.77 -14.06
N ALA A 17 -28.39 -19.55 -13.96
CA ALA A 17 -29.40 -19.36 -12.92
C ALA A 17 -28.95 -19.88 -11.55
N ALA A 18 -28.10 -20.88 -11.47
CA ALA A 18 -27.68 -21.46 -10.20
C ALA A 18 -26.88 -20.48 -9.30
N PRO A 19 -25.82 -19.80 -9.76
CA PRO A 19 -25.12 -18.78 -8.98
C PRO A 19 -26.04 -17.61 -8.60
N VAL A 20 -26.87 -17.15 -9.53
CA VAL A 20 -27.84 -16.08 -9.24
C VAL A 20 -28.85 -16.51 -8.19
N MET A 21 -29.33 -17.76 -8.24
CA MET A 21 -30.21 -18.30 -7.20
C MET A 21 -29.51 -18.41 -5.85
N LEU A 22 -28.24 -18.81 -5.80
CA LEU A 22 -27.46 -18.83 -4.56
C LEU A 22 -27.31 -17.42 -3.97
N CYS A 23 -26.94 -16.43 -4.77
CA CYS A 23 -26.92 -15.05 -4.32
C CYS A 23 -28.28 -14.58 -3.82
N LEU A 24 -29.37 -14.88 -4.52
CA LEU A 24 -30.73 -14.55 -4.08
C LEU A 24 -31.15 -15.27 -2.80
N MET A 25 -30.66 -16.47 -2.55
CA MET A 25 -30.92 -17.17 -1.29
C MET A 25 -30.28 -16.46 -0.09
N ALA A 26 -29.19 -15.73 -0.27
CA ALA A 26 -28.56 -14.96 0.81
C ALA A 26 -29.52 -13.90 1.37
N PHE A 27 -30.41 -13.33 0.55
CA PHE A 27 -31.44 -12.39 1.01
C PHE A 27 -32.53 -13.04 1.89
N CYS A 28 -32.63 -14.36 1.89
CA CYS A 28 -33.55 -15.10 2.74
C CYS A 28 -32.91 -15.50 4.09
N LEU A 29 -31.60 -15.33 4.25
CA LEU A 29 -30.91 -15.60 5.51
C LEU A 29 -31.21 -14.47 6.52
N PRO A 30 -31.20 -14.77 7.84
CA PRO A 30 -31.31 -13.74 8.87
C PRO A 30 -30.25 -12.64 8.71
N ALA A 31 -30.58 -11.41 9.12
CA ALA A 31 -29.61 -10.34 9.21
C ALA A 31 -28.47 -10.72 10.17
N GLN A 32 -27.25 -10.46 9.79
CA GLN A 32 -26.05 -10.87 10.54
C GLN A 32 -25.19 -9.69 10.99
N TYR A 33 -25.33 -8.56 10.32
CA TYR A 33 -24.57 -7.34 10.63
C TYR A 33 -25.36 -6.35 11.52
N GLY A 34 -26.54 -6.73 12.02
CA GLY A 34 -27.44 -5.82 12.75
C GLY A 34 -26.87 -5.26 14.05
N GLU A 35 -25.91 -5.93 14.70
CA GLU A 35 -25.27 -5.43 15.92
C GLU A 35 -24.00 -4.63 15.67
N THR A 36 -23.53 -4.55 14.43
CA THR A 36 -22.37 -3.76 14.04
C THR A 36 -22.72 -2.26 14.03
N PHE A 37 -21.68 -1.43 13.96
CA PHE A 37 -21.83 0.03 13.78
C PHE A 37 -22.66 0.36 12.52
N LEU A 38 -22.41 -0.32 11.41
CA LEU A 38 -23.16 -0.16 10.16
C LEU A 38 -24.63 -0.63 10.27
N GLY A 39 -24.92 -1.56 11.18
CA GLY A 39 -26.27 -2.02 11.49
C GLY A 39 -27.20 -0.94 12.08
N GLU A 40 -26.66 0.24 12.42
CA GLU A 40 -27.45 1.40 12.84
C GLU A 40 -28.09 2.15 11.65
N LEU A 41 -27.56 2.06 10.43
CA LEU A 41 -28.08 2.80 9.27
C LEU A 41 -29.58 2.57 9.01
N PRO A 42 -30.12 1.34 9.05
CA PRO A 42 -31.56 1.10 8.95
C PRO A 42 -32.37 1.88 9.99
N HIS A 43 -31.89 1.96 11.23
CA HIS A 43 -32.56 2.69 12.31
C HIS A 43 -32.54 4.20 12.07
N LYS A 44 -31.44 4.75 11.58
CA LYS A 44 -31.33 6.17 11.21
C LYS A 44 -32.30 6.53 10.08
N VAL A 45 -32.44 5.66 9.07
CA VAL A 45 -33.43 5.87 8.00
C VAL A 45 -34.86 5.78 8.55
N ASP A 46 -35.15 4.81 9.43
CA ASP A 46 -36.46 4.73 10.08
C ASP A 46 -36.73 5.93 10.99
N LEU A 47 -35.74 6.43 11.71
CA LEU A 47 -35.82 7.65 12.51
C LEU A 47 -36.19 8.86 11.62
N LEU A 48 -35.43 9.04 10.52
CA LEU A 48 -35.72 10.14 9.57
C LEU A 48 -37.11 10.01 8.95
N ARG A 49 -37.56 8.79 8.67
CA ARG A 49 -38.88 8.52 8.09
C ARG A 49 -40.05 8.77 9.08
N GLN A 50 -39.86 8.42 10.37
CA GLN A 50 -40.88 8.38 11.37
C GLN A 50 -41.02 9.68 12.20
N THR A 51 -39.94 10.50 12.24
CA THR A 51 -39.96 11.76 12.97
C THR A 51 -40.91 12.74 12.30
N ASP A 52 -41.91 13.18 13.06
CA ASP A 52 -42.94 14.13 12.60
C ASP A 52 -42.56 15.61 12.93
N GLY A 53 -43.21 16.53 12.27
CA GLY A 53 -43.03 17.97 12.49
C GLY A 53 -41.86 18.55 11.68
N LYS A 54 -41.33 19.68 12.15
CA LYS A 54 -40.13 20.30 11.56
C LYS A 54 -38.88 19.59 12.08
N ARG A 55 -37.99 19.28 11.20
CA ARG A 55 -36.79 18.53 11.55
C ARG A 55 -35.52 19.29 11.22
N ILE A 56 -34.49 19.04 12.02
CA ILE A 56 -33.10 19.36 11.72
C ILE A 56 -32.41 18.03 11.47
N VAL A 57 -31.91 17.79 10.23
CA VAL A 57 -31.28 16.56 9.82
C VAL A 57 -29.79 16.85 9.61
N VAL A 58 -28.93 16.26 10.43
CA VAL A 58 -27.46 16.44 10.32
C VAL A 58 -26.86 15.23 9.62
N ILE A 59 -26.32 15.45 8.43
CA ILE A 59 -25.80 14.41 7.53
C ILE A 59 -24.28 14.49 7.46
N GLY A 60 -23.61 13.35 7.55
CA GLY A 60 -22.16 13.25 7.42
C GLY A 60 -21.61 11.88 7.76
N GLY A 61 -20.32 11.81 8.03
CA GLY A 61 -19.62 10.62 8.45
C GLY A 61 -19.76 10.32 9.94
N SER A 62 -18.82 9.53 10.47
CA SER A 62 -18.75 9.21 11.90
C SER A 62 -18.48 10.45 12.77
N GLY A 63 -17.81 11.46 12.23
CA GLY A 63 -17.60 12.73 12.91
C GLY A 63 -18.91 13.44 13.26
N VAL A 64 -20.00 13.23 12.51
CA VAL A 64 -21.36 13.70 12.86
C VAL A 64 -21.98 12.81 13.93
N ALA A 65 -21.87 11.47 13.81
CA ALA A 65 -22.40 10.54 14.81
C ALA A 65 -21.81 10.78 16.21
N PHE A 66 -20.52 11.09 16.29
CA PHE A 66 -19.80 11.45 17.51
C PHE A 66 -19.91 12.95 17.86
N GLY A 67 -20.38 13.77 16.94
CA GLY A 67 -20.18 15.20 16.96
C GLY A 67 -21.15 15.99 17.83
N GLN A 68 -22.29 15.42 18.23
CA GLN A 68 -23.35 16.18 18.89
C GLN A 68 -24.19 15.34 19.83
N TYR A 69 -25.04 16.05 20.61
CA TYR A 69 -26.16 15.51 21.35
C TYR A 69 -27.43 16.16 20.85
N SER A 70 -28.26 15.40 20.15
CA SER A 70 -29.44 15.90 19.47
C SER A 70 -30.53 16.40 20.46
N ASP A 71 -30.66 15.78 21.62
CA ASP A 71 -31.56 16.21 22.69
C ASP A 71 -31.20 17.61 23.24
N LEU A 72 -29.91 17.92 23.37
CA LEU A 72 -29.48 19.26 23.78
C LEU A 72 -29.77 20.30 22.70
N LEU A 73 -29.65 19.94 21.44
CA LEU A 73 -29.95 20.83 20.32
C LEU A 73 -31.44 21.08 20.20
N GLU A 74 -32.29 20.08 20.42
CA GLU A 74 -33.76 20.22 20.48
C GLU A 74 -34.17 21.17 21.59
N GLY A 75 -33.52 21.08 22.75
CA GLY A 75 -33.77 21.99 23.87
C GLY A 75 -33.50 23.46 23.56
N GLU A 76 -32.63 23.75 22.60
CA GLU A 76 -32.26 25.10 22.16
C GLU A 76 -33.12 25.64 21.02
N LEU A 77 -33.80 24.76 20.27
CA LEU A 77 -34.49 25.08 19.02
C LEU A 77 -35.94 24.59 19.09
N GLU A 78 -36.76 25.29 19.90
CA GLU A 78 -38.15 24.93 20.16
C GLU A 78 -38.95 24.70 18.86
N GLY A 79 -39.63 23.56 18.80
CA GLY A 79 -40.49 23.19 17.68
C GLY A 79 -39.76 22.44 16.54
N TYR A 80 -38.48 22.11 16.72
CA TYR A 80 -37.74 21.21 15.85
C TYR A 80 -37.37 19.87 16.54
N SER A 81 -37.46 18.77 15.82
CA SER A 81 -36.86 17.49 16.21
C SER A 81 -35.55 17.30 15.48
N VAL A 82 -34.54 16.76 16.14
CA VAL A 82 -33.21 16.58 15.56
C VAL A 82 -32.96 15.11 15.20
N VAL A 83 -32.51 14.88 13.99
CA VAL A 83 -32.10 13.56 13.49
C VAL A 83 -30.62 13.60 13.15
N ASN A 84 -29.82 12.86 13.92
CA ASN A 84 -28.42 12.65 13.58
C ASN A 84 -28.30 11.53 12.53
N PHE A 85 -28.10 11.94 11.29
CA PHE A 85 -27.94 11.05 10.14
C PHE A 85 -26.47 10.87 9.78
N GLY A 86 -25.55 10.99 10.75
CA GLY A 86 -24.14 10.70 10.62
C GLY A 86 -23.87 9.20 10.72
N MET A 87 -23.02 8.67 9.84
CA MET A 87 -22.68 7.25 9.80
C MET A 87 -21.19 7.07 9.53
N TYR A 88 -20.75 5.89 9.19
CA TYR A 88 -19.37 5.57 8.89
C TYR A 88 -18.88 6.28 7.62
N ALA A 89 -17.87 7.14 7.75
CA ALA A 89 -17.32 7.92 6.63
C ALA A 89 -16.79 7.04 5.48
N GLY A 90 -16.29 5.84 5.81
CA GLY A 90 -15.88 4.84 4.84
C GLY A 90 -17.02 4.23 4.01
N LEU A 91 -18.30 4.48 4.34
CA LEU A 91 -19.43 4.10 3.51
C LEU A 91 -19.51 4.97 2.24
N GLY A 92 -19.18 6.24 2.38
CA GLY A 92 -19.30 7.27 1.37
C GLY A 92 -20.19 8.42 1.85
N THR A 93 -19.69 9.65 1.80
CA THR A 93 -20.39 10.81 2.37
C THR A 93 -21.56 11.27 1.48
N THR A 94 -21.39 11.22 0.15
CA THR A 94 -22.45 11.58 -0.82
C THR A 94 -23.61 10.59 -0.81
N VAL A 95 -23.33 9.31 -0.55
CA VAL A 95 -24.37 8.28 -0.40
C VAL A 95 -25.33 8.60 0.77
N MET A 96 -24.83 9.22 1.84
CA MET A 96 -25.69 9.64 2.94
C MET A 96 -26.68 10.72 2.52
N LEU A 97 -26.33 11.58 1.54
CA LEU A 97 -27.26 12.53 0.93
C LEU A 97 -28.34 11.77 0.13
N ASP A 98 -27.95 10.79 -0.68
CA ASP A 98 -28.87 10.00 -1.49
C ASP A 98 -29.88 9.25 -0.64
N LEU A 99 -29.39 8.58 0.43
CA LEU A 99 -30.24 7.84 1.36
C LEU A 99 -31.21 8.73 2.15
N ALA A 100 -30.88 10.00 2.37
CA ALA A 100 -31.75 10.95 3.08
C ALA A 100 -32.78 11.58 2.15
N GLN A 101 -32.47 11.81 0.88
CA GLN A 101 -33.23 12.64 -0.07
C GLN A 101 -34.70 12.28 -0.14
N ASP A 102 -35.05 11.01 -0.29
CA ASP A 102 -36.44 10.54 -0.42
C ASP A 102 -37.29 10.74 0.82
N TYR A 103 -36.68 11.01 1.96
CA TYR A 103 -37.36 11.14 3.26
C TYR A 103 -37.40 12.58 3.80
N LEU A 104 -36.74 13.52 3.11
CA LEU A 104 -36.78 14.93 3.47
C LEU A 104 -38.12 15.56 3.11
N ARG A 105 -38.50 16.63 3.80
CA ARG A 105 -39.83 17.27 3.66
C ARG A 105 -39.67 18.76 3.68
N SER A 106 -40.59 19.44 2.99
CA SER A 106 -40.70 20.90 3.05
C SER A 106 -40.74 21.43 4.50
N GLY A 107 -39.87 22.38 4.80
CA GLY A 107 -39.73 22.98 6.13
C GLY A 107 -38.62 22.31 6.98
N ASP A 108 -37.99 21.23 6.51
CA ASP A 108 -36.79 20.67 7.14
C ASP A 108 -35.61 21.63 7.01
N ILE A 109 -34.68 21.48 7.92
CA ILE A 109 -33.33 22.05 7.86
C ILE A 109 -32.36 20.89 7.71
N VAL A 110 -31.56 20.89 6.67
CA VAL A 110 -30.50 19.89 6.43
C VAL A 110 -29.14 20.55 6.66
N ILE A 111 -28.30 19.90 7.43
CA ILE A 111 -26.91 20.32 7.69
C ILE A 111 -25.99 19.21 7.20
N PHE A 112 -25.23 19.51 6.16
CA PHE A 112 -24.22 18.60 5.63
C PHE A 112 -22.87 18.92 6.24
N SER A 113 -22.29 17.96 6.96
CA SER A 113 -21.04 18.16 7.71
C SER A 113 -20.05 17.01 7.43
N PRO A 114 -19.42 16.99 6.26
CA PRO A 114 -18.44 15.98 5.91
C PRO A 114 -17.14 16.20 6.69
N GLU A 115 -16.41 15.13 6.98
CA GLU A 115 -15.07 15.19 7.55
C GLU A 115 -14.07 15.75 6.53
N GLN A 116 -13.05 16.46 7.02
CA GLN A 116 -12.04 17.07 6.17
C GLN A 116 -10.97 16.05 5.76
N SER A 117 -11.31 15.18 4.84
CA SER A 117 -10.37 14.20 4.25
C SER A 117 -10.62 14.02 2.76
N ALA A 118 -9.61 13.61 2.02
CA ALA A 118 -9.74 13.41 0.57
C ALA A 118 -10.80 12.36 0.20
N GLN A 119 -11.00 11.35 1.05
CA GLN A 119 -12.00 10.31 0.82
C GLN A 119 -13.44 10.84 1.03
N THR A 120 -13.68 11.56 2.09
CA THR A 120 -15.03 12.05 2.43
C THR A 120 -15.47 13.25 1.58
N LEU A 121 -14.52 14.01 1.07
CA LEU A 121 -14.75 15.12 0.13
C LEU A 121 -14.66 14.65 -1.33
N SER A 122 -15.18 13.47 -1.61
CA SER A 122 -15.27 12.88 -2.94
C SER A 122 -16.58 12.10 -3.10
N THR A 123 -16.83 11.56 -4.29
CA THR A 123 -17.94 10.64 -4.57
C THR A 123 -17.58 9.18 -4.25
N TYR A 124 -16.63 8.96 -3.35
CA TYR A 124 -16.25 7.62 -2.90
C TYR A 124 -17.45 6.84 -2.37
N PHE A 125 -17.58 5.58 -2.77
CA PHE A 125 -18.60 4.65 -2.33
C PHE A 125 -18.01 3.28 -2.02
N ASN A 126 -18.40 2.69 -0.90
CA ASN A 126 -17.98 1.35 -0.52
C ASN A 126 -19.17 0.38 -0.54
N ALA A 127 -19.24 -0.41 -1.60
CA ALA A 127 -20.31 -1.37 -1.81
C ALA A 127 -20.35 -2.51 -0.78
N GLU A 128 -19.19 -2.93 -0.24
CA GLU A 128 -19.13 -3.93 0.82
C GLU A 128 -19.77 -3.40 2.11
N SER A 129 -19.35 -2.22 2.57
CA SER A 129 -19.95 -1.55 3.74
C SER A 129 -21.45 -1.32 3.55
N MET A 130 -21.87 -0.98 2.34
CA MET A 130 -23.29 -0.79 2.05
C MET A 130 -24.07 -2.09 2.11
N TRP A 131 -23.55 -3.22 1.64
CA TRP A 131 -24.19 -4.53 1.82
C TRP A 131 -24.34 -4.89 3.29
N GLN A 132 -23.33 -4.63 4.11
CA GLN A 132 -23.37 -4.86 5.56
C GLN A 132 -24.43 -3.98 6.24
N ALA A 133 -24.46 -2.70 5.89
CA ALA A 133 -25.44 -1.74 6.43
C ALA A 133 -26.89 -2.06 6.01
N ALA A 134 -27.08 -2.56 4.79
CA ALA A 134 -28.40 -2.90 4.25
C ALA A 134 -28.86 -4.33 4.59
N ASP A 135 -28.08 -5.10 5.35
CA ASP A 135 -28.40 -6.49 5.64
C ASP A 135 -29.73 -6.64 6.39
N GLY A 136 -30.70 -7.29 5.74
CA GLY A 136 -32.07 -7.40 6.21
C GLY A 136 -32.96 -6.19 5.92
N ARG A 137 -32.40 -5.11 5.30
CA ARG A 137 -33.13 -3.88 4.93
C ARG A 137 -32.75 -3.44 3.52
N PHE A 138 -32.95 -4.34 2.57
CA PHE A 138 -32.57 -4.13 1.16
C PHE A 138 -33.41 -3.06 0.45
N ASP A 139 -34.48 -2.56 1.08
CA ASP A 139 -35.19 -1.35 0.66
C ASP A 139 -34.29 -0.10 0.62
N LEU A 140 -33.23 -0.05 1.42
CA LEU A 140 -32.26 1.05 1.42
C LEU A 140 -31.50 1.18 0.08
N LEU A 141 -31.36 0.09 -0.66
CA LEU A 141 -30.69 0.11 -1.95
C LEU A 141 -31.45 0.90 -3.03
N THR A 142 -32.75 1.16 -2.84
CA THR A 142 -33.55 1.93 -3.81
C THR A 142 -33.17 3.40 -3.87
N GLY A 143 -32.53 3.96 -2.83
CA GLY A 143 -32.05 5.33 -2.82
C GLY A 143 -30.67 5.55 -3.46
N LEU A 144 -29.98 4.47 -3.86
CA LEU A 144 -28.65 4.56 -4.43
C LEU A 144 -28.65 4.98 -5.90
N SER A 145 -27.58 5.64 -6.32
CA SER A 145 -27.34 5.96 -7.72
C SER A 145 -27.20 4.69 -8.60
N ASN A 146 -27.37 4.82 -9.92
CA ASN A 146 -27.16 3.69 -10.83
C ASN A 146 -25.70 3.19 -10.85
N GLU A 147 -24.74 4.05 -10.61
CA GLU A 147 -23.31 3.73 -10.53
C GLU A 147 -23.03 2.90 -9.28
N ASP A 148 -23.53 3.37 -8.13
CA ASP A 148 -23.38 2.67 -6.85
C ASP A 148 -24.07 1.30 -6.89
N LEU A 149 -25.27 1.22 -7.47
CA LEU A 149 -25.96 -0.07 -7.71
C LEU A 149 -25.14 -1.01 -8.58
N GLY A 150 -24.43 -0.49 -9.59
CA GLY A 150 -23.50 -1.27 -10.40
C GLY A 150 -22.37 -1.88 -9.54
N SER A 151 -21.78 -1.08 -8.66
CA SER A 151 -20.74 -1.53 -7.72
C SER A 151 -21.29 -2.56 -6.72
N MET A 152 -22.53 -2.35 -6.22
CA MET A 152 -23.22 -3.32 -5.36
C MET A 152 -23.38 -4.68 -6.00
N VAL A 153 -23.73 -4.73 -7.30
CA VAL A 153 -23.87 -6.00 -8.03
C VAL A 153 -22.54 -6.75 -8.07
N GLY A 154 -21.41 -6.05 -8.24
CA GLY A 154 -20.09 -6.65 -8.24
C GLY A 154 -19.72 -7.30 -6.91
N GLN A 155 -20.12 -6.72 -5.79
CA GLN A 155 -19.84 -7.21 -4.44
C GLN A 155 -20.87 -8.23 -3.91
N LEU A 156 -22.00 -8.43 -4.59
CA LEU A 156 -23.05 -9.36 -4.15
C LEU A 156 -22.58 -10.80 -3.92
N PRO A 157 -21.73 -11.42 -4.75
CA PRO A 157 -21.25 -12.78 -4.50
C PRO A 157 -20.44 -12.90 -3.19
N TYR A 158 -19.63 -11.91 -2.85
CA TYR A 158 -18.83 -11.89 -1.63
C TYR A 158 -19.72 -11.74 -0.40
N PHE A 159 -20.62 -10.77 -0.41
CA PHE A 159 -21.63 -10.60 0.66
C PHE A 159 -22.46 -11.86 0.86
N ALA A 160 -22.94 -12.50 -0.23
CA ALA A 160 -23.69 -13.75 -0.14
C ALA A 160 -22.82 -14.87 0.47
N GLY A 161 -21.56 -14.98 0.07
CA GLY A 161 -20.61 -15.95 0.60
C GLY A 161 -20.41 -15.79 2.10
N ASP A 162 -20.20 -14.58 2.58
CA ASP A 162 -20.04 -14.25 4.01
C ASP A 162 -21.31 -14.60 4.80
N LYS A 163 -22.49 -14.23 4.29
CA LYS A 163 -23.74 -14.59 4.93
C LYS A 163 -23.94 -16.10 5.05
N PHE A 164 -23.61 -16.87 4.02
CA PHE A 164 -23.66 -18.33 4.08
C PHE A 164 -22.66 -18.90 5.07
N ARG A 165 -21.45 -18.34 5.13
CA ARG A 165 -20.40 -18.72 6.08
C ARG A 165 -20.87 -18.50 7.51
N TYR A 166 -21.30 -17.31 7.86
CA TYR A 166 -21.81 -16.98 9.20
C TYR A 166 -23.03 -17.81 9.58
N PHE A 167 -23.95 -18.04 8.65
CA PHE A 167 -25.12 -18.88 8.90
C PHE A 167 -24.73 -20.34 9.16
N ARG A 168 -23.79 -20.87 8.39
CA ARG A 168 -23.31 -22.27 8.56
C ARG A 168 -22.60 -22.45 9.88
N ASP A 169 -21.74 -21.50 10.26
CA ASP A 169 -20.86 -21.57 11.41
C ASP A 169 -21.57 -21.15 12.71
N GLY A 170 -22.80 -20.63 12.59
CA GLY A 170 -23.57 -20.10 13.72
C GLY A 170 -22.92 -18.86 14.35
N THR A 171 -22.14 -18.12 13.58
CA THR A 171 -21.43 -16.90 14.00
C THR A 171 -22.05 -15.69 13.31
N ALA A 172 -21.90 -14.52 13.91
CA ALA A 172 -22.22 -13.24 13.32
C ALA A 172 -21.19 -12.22 13.86
N PRO A 173 -20.90 -11.14 13.14
CA PRO A 173 -20.06 -10.08 13.68
C PRO A 173 -20.64 -9.54 14.98
N ASP A 174 -19.86 -9.61 16.06
CA ASP A 174 -20.23 -9.11 17.41
C ASP A 174 -19.11 -8.14 17.87
N PRO A 175 -19.10 -6.90 17.34
CA PRO A 175 -18.06 -5.94 17.66
C PRO A 175 -18.15 -5.52 19.13
N GLN A 176 -17.00 -5.43 19.75
CA GLN A 176 -16.85 -4.93 21.10
C GLN A 176 -16.53 -3.43 21.11
N GLY A 177 -16.69 -2.79 22.28
CA GLY A 177 -16.40 -1.37 22.42
C GLY A 177 -17.49 -0.45 21.85
N ILE A 178 -17.09 0.75 21.42
CA ILE A 178 -18.02 1.81 21.01
C ILE A 178 -18.56 1.65 19.58
N TYR A 179 -17.89 0.84 18.74
CA TYR A 179 -18.24 0.68 17.32
C TYR A 179 -19.30 -0.42 17.11
N ARG A 180 -20.40 -0.30 17.83
CA ARG A 180 -21.55 -1.22 17.80
C ARG A 180 -22.86 -0.47 17.76
N ARG A 181 -23.94 -1.12 17.32
CA ARG A 181 -25.25 -0.51 17.22
C ARG A 181 -25.78 0.00 18.57
N SER A 182 -25.55 -0.74 19.65
CA SER A 182 -26.03 -0.35 20.98
C SER A 182 -25.30 0.86 21.60
N ALA A 183 -24.26 1.40 20.94
CA ALA A 183 -23.63 2.66 21.34
C ALA A 183 -24.42 3.91 20.92
N PHE A 184 -25.39 3.75 20.01
CA PHE A 184 -26.24 4.85 19.55
C PHE A 184 -27.47 5.02 20.46
N ASN A 185 -27.90 6.27 20.62
CA ASN A 185 -29.17 6.62 21.31
C ASN A 185 -30.34 6.70 20.31
N GLY A 186 -31.53 7.04 20.81
CA GLY A 186 -32.75 7.15 19.99
C GLY A 186 -32.77 8.29 18.97
N HIS A 187 -31.81 9.21 18.99
CA HIS A 187 -31.61 10.29 18.00
C HIS A 187 -30.55 9.95 16.95
N GLY A 188 -29.86 8.81 17.13
CA GLY A 188 -28.74 8.40 16.29
C GLY A 188 -27.40 9.01 16.71
N ASP A 189 -27.26 9.60 17.89
CA ASP A 189 -25.98 10.05 18.43
C ASP A 189 -25.25 8.91 19.11
N ILE A 190 -23.94 8.88 19.06
CA ILE A 190 -23.14 8.02 19.92
C ILE A 190 -23.23 8.54 21.37
N SER A 191 -23.72 7.72 22.28
CA SER A 191 -23.91 8.06 23.69
C SER A 191 -23.14 7.16 24.66
N ASP A 192 -22.28 6.31 24.16
CA ASP A 192 -21.48 5.37 24.95
C ASP A 192 -20.49 6.14 25.87
N PRO A 193 -20.46 5.82 27.18
CA PRO A 193 -19.61 6.52 28.15
C PRO A 193 -18.12 6.26 27.95
N GLN A 194 -17.72 5.30 27.13
CA GLN A 194 -16.31 5.01 26.85
C GLN A 194 -15.59 6.21 26.21
N ARG A 195 -16.31 7.09 25.51
CA ARG A 195 -15.72 8.30 24.91
C ARG A 195 -15.54 9.47 25.88
N SER A 196 -15.02 9.24 27.08
CA SER A 196 -14.91 10.27 28.11
C SER A 196 -13.72 11.22 27.94
N GLN A 197 -12.68 10.80 27.28
CA GLN A 197 -11.42 11.55 27.08
C GLN A 197 -10.75 11.17 25.77
N ASN A 198 -9.70 11.91 25.41
CA ASN A 198 -8.86 11.61 24.25
C ASN A 198 -7.99 10.37 24.54
N THR A 199 -8.07 9.36 23.68
CA THR A 199 -7.31 8.11 23.77
C THR A 199 -6.15 8.05 22.78
N MET A 200 -5.98 9.07 21.91
CA MET A 200 -4.93 9.11 20.93
C MET A 200 -3.59 9.46 21.58
N THR A 201 -2.55 8.71 21.24
CA THR A 201 -1.18 9.02 21.68
C THR A 201 -0.76 10.37 21.14
N GLY A 202 -0.30 11.26 22.02
CA GLY A 202 0.03 12.65 21.65
C GLY A 202 -1.20 13.54 21.37
N GLY A 203 -2.41 13.03 21.58
CA GLY A 203 -3.65 13.78 21.48
C GLY A 203 -4.23 13.89 20.05
N PHE A 204 -3.59 13.28 19.04
CA PHE A 204 -4.07 13.27 17.64
C PHE A 204 -3.61 12.01 16.90
N ASP A 205 -4.27 11.68 15.80
CA ASP A 205 -3.86 10.60 14.90
C ASP A 205 -2.94 11.15 13.80
N PRO A 206 -1.65 10.82 13.79
CA PRO A 206 -0.70 11.32 12.80
C PRO A 206 -0.91 10.76 11.39
N ASN A 207 -1.71 9.70 11.23
CA ASN A 207 -2.01 9.12 9.92
C ASN A 207 -3.18 9.85 9.22
N MET A 208 -3.89 10.73 9.92
CA MET A 208 -5.04 11.47 9.43
C MET A 208 -4.84 12.98 9.57
N MET A 209 -3.70 13.48 9.07
CA MET A 209 -3.41 14.91 9.11
C MET A 209 -4.39 15.69 8.22
N ILE A 210 -4.71 16.91 8.64
CA ILE A 210 -5.72 17.75 8.01
C ILE A 210 -5.04 18.87 7.24
N ASP A 211 -5.16 18.79 5.93
CA ASP A 211 -4.84 19.88 5.02
C ASP A 211 -6.12 20.48 4.41
N PHE A 212 -6.08 21.75 4.04
CA PHE A 212 -7.14 22.41 3.34
C PHE A 212 -6.74 22.55 1.86
N SER A 213 -6.99 21.49 1.08
CA SER A 213 -6.72 21.50 -0.36
C SER A 213 -7.52 22.64 -1.03
N PRO A 214 -6.89 23.42 -1.91
CA PRO A 214 -7.56 24.55 -2.54
C PRO A 214 -8.62 24.16 -3.58
N GLU A 215 -8.68 22.89 -3.99
CA GLU A 215 -9.64 22.42 -5.00
C GLU A 215 -10.19 21.04 -4.61
N LEU A 216 -11.51 20.95 -4.58
CA LEU A 216 -12.22 19.69 -4.37
C LEU A 216 -12.56 19.03 -5.71
N PRO A 217 -12.73 17.69 -5.76
CA PRO A 217 -13.22 16.98 -6.94
C PRO A 217 -14.52 17.58 -7.47
N ARG A 218 -14.57 17.77 -8.79
CA ARG A 218 -15.70 18.45 -9.42
C ARG A 218 -17.00 17.66 -9.30
N ASP A 219 -16.93 16.35 -9.41
CA ASP A 219 -18.05 15.44 -9.23
C ASP A 219 -18.67 15.55 -7.82
N PHE A 220 -17.84 15.70 -6.79
CA PHE A 220 -18.30 15.97 -5.43
C PHE A 220 -19.04 17.30 -5.33
N LEU A 221 -18.45 18.38 -5.86
CA LEU A 221 -19.08 19.71 -5.87
C LEU A 221 -20.41 19.70 -6.64
N ASP A 222 -20.42 19.08 -7.82
CA ASP A 222 -21.63 18.96 -8.65
C ASP A 222 -22.73 18.17 -7.91
N ARG A 223 -22.36 17.11 -7.17
CA ARG A 223 -23.32 16.31 -6.40
C ARG A 223 -23.91 17.10 -5.22
N VAL A 224 -23.07 17.82 -4.46
CA VAL A 224 -23.52 18.65 -3.32
C VAL A 224 -24.40 19.80 -3.82
N ASN A 225 -24.00 20.46 -4.90
CA ASN A 225 -24.78 21.57 -5.50
C ASN A 225 -26.14 21.08 -6.06
N ALA A 226 -26.18 19.90 -6.68
CA ALA A 226 -27.42 19.30 -7.13
C ALA A 226 -28.38 19.03 -5.96
N PHE A 227 -27.87 18.43 -4.88
CA PHE A 227 -28.66 18.19 -3.68
C PHE A 227 -29.16 19.49 -3.03
N ALA A 228 -28.31 20.52 -2.98
CA ALA A 228 -28.72 21.84 -2.48
C ALA A 228 -29.84 22.49 -3.33
N ALA A 229 -29.79 22.28 -4.66
CA ALA A 229 -30.83 22.76 -5.58
C ALA A 229 -32.14 22.01 -5.37
N ASP A 230 -32.12 20.68 -5.23
CA ASP A 230 -33.29 19.86 -4.94
C ASP A 230 -33.93 20.27 -3.61
N CYS A 231 -33.12 20.42 -2.56
CA CYS A 231 -33.61 20.94 -1.27
C CYS A 231 -34.31 22.30 -1.42
N ARG A 232 -33.75 23.19 -2.20
CA ARG A 232 -34.32 24.53 -2.42
C ARG A 232 -35.68 24.46 -3.16
N GLU A 233 -35.79 23.60 -4.16
CA GLU A 233 -37.03 23.36 -4.91
C GLU A 233 -38.14 22.81 -4.02
N GLU A 234 -37.79 21.95 -3.06
CA GLU A 234 -38.73 21.34 -2.12
C GLU A 234 -39.03 22.19 -0.87
N GLY A 235 -38.42 23.36 -0.75
CA GLY A 235 -38.62 24.25 0.38
C GLY A 235 -37.90 23.78 1.66
N ILE A 236 -36.76 23.13 1.51
CA ILE A 236 -35.87 22.69 2.55
C ILE A 236 -34.69 23.64 2.61
N ARG A 237 -34.25 24.06 3.80
CA ARG A 237 -33.02 24.84 3.96
C ARG A 237 -31.84 23.92 4.06
N PHE A 238 -30.84 24.08 3.20
CA PHE A 238 -29.62 23.31 3.19
C PHE A 238 -28.42 24.15 3.60
N PHE A 239 -27.67 23.66 4.58
CA PHE A 239 -26.45 24.27 5.10
C PHE A 239 -25.25 23.35 4.94
N TYR A 240 -24.11 23.91 4.55
CA TYR A 240 -22.81 23.27 4.72
C TYR A 240 -22.22 23.69 6.06
N ARG A 241 -21.71 22.75 6.83
CA ARG A 241 -21.00 22.97 8.09
C ARG A 241 -19.73 22.16 8.15
N PHE A 242 -18.68 22.77 8.66
CA PHE A 242 -17.41 22.04 8.85
C PHE A 242 -17.54 21.06 10.02
N CYS A 243 -17.14 19.80 9.77
CA CYS A 243 -17.02 18.79 10.81
C CYS A 243 -15.95 19.21 11.83
N PRO A 244 -16.12 18.91 13.12
CA PRO A 244 -15.06 19.15 14.12
C PRO A 244 -13.71 18.53 13.70
N MET A 245 -12.64 19.30 13.89
CA MET A 245 -11.27 18.95 13.50
C MET A 245 -10.32 19.17 14.66
N ASN A 246 -9.43 18.20 14.90
CA ASN A 246 -8.42 18.30 15.96
C ASN A 246 -7.32 19.30 15.56
N ALA A 247 -7.12 20.33 16.39
CA ALA A 247 -6.14 21.38 16.12
C ALA A 247 -4.69 20.86 15.98
N LEU A 248 -4.33 19.77 16.67
CA LEU A 248 -3.01 19.16 16.55
C LEU A 248 -2.82 18.39 15.22
N ALA A 249 -3.90 18.00 14.59
CA ALA A 249 -3.87 17.31 13.30
C ALA A 249 -3.84 18.26 12.11
N VAL A 250 -4.08 19.55 12.30
CA VAL A 250 -4.01 20.54 11.22
C VAL A 250 -2.54 20.84 10.93
N THR A 251 -2.11 20.56 9.71
CA THR A 251 -0.72 20.83 9.31
C THR A 251 -0.43 22.34 9.30
N GLU A 252 0.84 22.72 9.29
CA GLU A 252 1.24 24.12 9.17
C GLU A 252 0.70 24.72 7.86
N THR A 253 0.76 23.95 6.77
CA THR A 253 0.17 24.33 5.48
C THR A 253 -1.34 24.50 5.60
N GLY A 254 -2.02 23.58 6.31
CA GLY A 254 -3.45 23.67 6.59
C GLY A 254 -3.82 24.96 7.30
N TRP A 255 -3.09 25.34 8.35
CA TRP A 255 -3.32 26.60 9.06
C TRP A 255 -3.16 27.84 8.18
N GLN A 256 -2.24 27.80 7.21
CA GLN A 256 -2.01 28.90 6.27
C GLN A 256 -3.12 28.98 5.20
N GLN A 257 -3.75 27.85 4.86
CA GLN A 257 -4.72 27.75 3.77
C GLN A 257 -6.18 27.83 4.22
N VAL A 258 -6.46 27.67 5.49
CA VAL A 258 -7.82 27.53 6.04
C VAL A 258 -8.77 28.64 5.61
N ASP A 259 -8.34 29.91 5.63
CA ASP A 259 -9.20 31.05 5.24
C ASP A 259 -9.41 31.13 3.72
N ARG A 260 -8.41 30.70 2.95
CA ARG A 260 -8.52 30.61 1.49
C ARG A 260 -9.46 29.46 1.09
N TYR A 261 -9.40 28.36 1.81
CA TYR A 261 -10.28 27.23 1.59
C TYR A 261 -11.74 27.58 1.91
N ASP A 262 -11.99 28.33 3.00
CA ASP A 262 -13.30 28.84 3.31
C ASP A 262 -13.86 29.70 2.19
N ALA A 263 -13.07 30.67 1.72
CA ALA A 263 -13.47 31.55 0.60
C ALA A 263 -13.74 30.75 -0.69
N TYR A 264 -12.91 29.75 -0.97
CA TYR A 264 -13.09 28.86 -2.12
C TYR A 264 -14.41 28.08 -2.03
N LEU A 265 -14.71 27.45 -0.89
CA LEU A 265 -15.96 26.70 -0.74
C LEU A 265 -17.19 27.58 -0.86
N GLN A 266 -17.16 28.80 -0.31
CA GLN A 266 -18.25 29.77 -0.46
C GLN A 266 -18.43 30.24 -1.91
N GLU A 267 -17.43 30.14 -2.76
CA GLU A 267 -17.52 30.45 -4.19
C GLU A 267 -18.10 29.29 -5.00
N VAL A 268 -17.75 28.03 -4.65
CA VAL A 268 -18.06 26.86 -5.48
C VAL A 268 -19.28 26.07 -5.04
N LEU A 269 -19.72 26.22 -3.78
CA LEU A 269 -20.93 25.58 -3.25
C LEU A 269 -22.11 26.55 -3.25
N ASP A 270 -23.21 26.18 -3.88
CA ASP A 270 -24.46 27.00 -3.94
C ASP A 270 -25.38 26.69 -2.76
N CYS A 271 -24.88 26.94 -1.53
CA CYS A 271 -25.63 26.71 -0.28
C CYS A 271 -25.27 27.73 0.81
N GLU A 272 -26.05 27.72 1.89
CA GLU A 272 -25.76 28.52 3.09
C GLU A 272 -24.67 27.81 3.94
N PHE A 273 -23.84 28.58 4.66
CA PHE A 273 -22.81 28.06 5.54
C PHE A 273 -23.14 28.34 7.01
N LEU A 274 -22.83 27.35 7.88
CA LEU A 274 -22.89 27.51 9.35
C LEU A 274 -21.46 27.54 9.90
N GLY A 275 -20.98 28.72 10.24
CA GLY A 275 -19.65 28.96 10.76
C GLY A 275 -18.56 28.88 9.67
N THR A 276 -17.32 28.89 10.11
CA THR A 276 -16.11 28.82 9.30
C THR A 276 -15.31 27.58 9.64
N PRO A 277 -14.35 27.14 8.81
CA PRO A 277 -13.50 26.01 9.17
C PRO A 277 -12.70 26.27 10.47
N ARG A 278 -12.35 27.53 10.77
CA ARG A 278 -11.67 27.87 12.03
C ARG A 278 -12.53 27.62 13.26
N ASP A 279 -13.84 27.80 13.16
CA ASP A 279 -14.79 27.54 14.27
C ASP A 279 -14.89 26.03 14.56
N ALA A 280 -14.59 25.20 13.58
CA ALA A 280 -14.62 23.74 13.68
C ALA A 280 -13.27 23.12 14.13
N ILE A 281 -12.17 23.89 14.12
CA ILE A 281 -10.87 23.43 14.63
C ILE A 281 -10.86 23.60 16.14
N LEU A 282 -10.90 22.49 16.86
CA LEU A 282 -11.04 22.43 18.30
C LEU A 282 -9.77 21.89 18.96
N ASP A 283 -9.59 22.25 20.24
CA ASP A 283 -8.49 21.72 21.07
C ASP A 283 -8.55 20.18 21.14
N ALA A 284 -7.41 19.54 21.05
CA ALA A 284 -7.26 18.07 21.06
C ALA A 284 -7.96 17.39 22.26
N ARG A 285 -8.09 18.07 23.39
CA ARG A 285 -8.78 17.58 24.60
C ARG A 285 -10.26 17.29 24.40
N TRP A 286 -10.86 17.82 23.33
CA TRP A 286 -12.26 17.58 22.99
C TRP A 286 -12.47 16.35 22.11
N PHE A 287 -11.40 15.67 21.67
CA PHE A 287 -11.48 14.50 20.80
C PHE A 287 -11.44 13.19 21.59
N TYR A 288 -11.73 12.09 20.92
CA TYR A 288 -11.75 10.74 21.49
C TYR A 288 -10.63 9.88 20.88
N ASP A 289 -10.88 9.22 19.77
CA ASP A 289 -10.00 8.19 19.18
C ASP A 289 -9.63 8.46 17.71
N THR A 290 -10.12 9.53 17.13
CA THR A 290 -9.71 10.05 15.81
C THR A 290 -9.69 11.57 15.82
N ASN A 291 -9.11 12.18 14.76
CA ASN A 291 -9.08 13.63 14.59
C ASN A 291 -10.45 14.28 14.30
N PHE A 292 -11.50 13.48 14.18
CA PHE A 292 -12.87 13.94 13.89
C PHE A 292 -13.91 13.47 14.92
N HIS A 293 -13.60 12.49 15.76
CA HIS A 293 -14.51 11.99 16.78
C HIS A 293 -14.37 12.76 18.08
N LEU A 294 -15.42 13.46 18.46
CA LEU A 294 -15.46 14.18 19.74
C LEU A 294 -15.70 13.22 20.90
N ASN A 295 -15.04 13.46 22.02
CA ASN A 295 -15.42 12.84 23.28
C ASN A 295 -16.75 13.42 23.81
N SER A 296 -17.25 12.89 24.91
CA SER A 296 -18.55 13.30 25.46
C SER A 296 -18.61 14.81 25.76
N ALA A 297 -17.56 15.39 26.30
CA ALA A 297 -17.49 16.83 26.59
C ALA A 297 -17.36 17.66 25.29
N GLY A 298 -16.53 17.23 24.34
CA GLY A 298 -16.39 17.87 23.04
C GLY A 298 -17.70 17.90 22.24
N ALA A 299 -18.50 16.84 22.31
CA ALA A 299 -19.81 16.78 21.67
C ALA A 299 -20.79 17.86 22.25
N VAL A 300 -20.74 18.09 23.55
CA VAL A 300 -21.53 19.19 24.19
C VAL A 300 -21.09 20.57 23.67
N VAL A 301 -19.74 20.78 23.59
CA VAL A 301 -19.16 22.04 23.08
C VAL A 301 -19.59 22.28 21.62
N ASN A 302 -19.49 21.26 20.79
CA ASN A 302 -19.88 21.37 19.39
C ASN A 302 -21.38 21.52 19.20
N THR A 303 -22.22 20.90 20.07
CA THR A 303 -23.67 21.09 20.07
C THR A 303 -24.03 22.54 20.42
N ALA A 304 -23.37 23.11 21.42
CA ALA A 304 -23.59 24.52 21.79
C ALA A 304 -23.20 25.49 20.65
N ALA A 305 -22.10 25.22 19.97
CA ALA A 305 -21.68 25.99 18.80
C ALA A 305 -22.68 25.86 17.65
N LEU A 306 -23.14 24.64 17.34
CA LEU A 306 -24.18 24.41 16.33
C LEU A 306 -25.49 25.11 16.67
N ALA A 307 -25.93 25.05 17.92
CA ALA A 307 -27.12 25.76 18.39
C ALA A 307 -26.99 27.27 18.17
N ALA A 308 -25.85 27.86 18.52
CA ALA A 308 -25.58 29.29 18.31
C ALA A 308 -25.60 29.66 16.81
N GLN A 309 -24.97 28.87 15.96
CA GLN A 309 -24.95 29.08 14.51
C GLN A 309 -26.37 28.99 13.89
N LEU A 310 -27.12 27.97 14.28
CA LEU A 310 -28.51 27.80 13.80
C LEU A 310 -29.42 28.91 14.30
N LYS A 311 -29.38 29.30 15.59
CA LYS A 311 -30.14 30.44 16.12
C LYS A 311 -29.88 31.70 15.31
N ALA A 312 -28.62 32.01 15.05
CA ALA A 312 -28.24 33.17 14.23
C ALA A 312 -28.81 33.07 12.80
N ALA A 313 -28.68 31.92 12.12
CA ALA A 313 -29.20 31.67 10.79
C ALA A 313 -30.75 31.74 10.71
N LEU A 314 -31.41 31.42 11.81
CA LEU A 314 -32.90 31.51 11.95
C LEU A 314 -33.36 32.86 12.45
N GLY A 315 -32.46 33.81 12.72
CA GLY A 315 -32.78 35.13 13.22
C GLY A 315 -33.22 35.16 14.71
N ASN A 316 -32.91 34.09 15.45
CA ASN A 316 -33.12 34.01 16.89
C ASN A 316 -31.90 34.55 17.63
N THR A 317 -32.10 35.53 18.50
CA THR A 317 -31.03 36.21 19.27
C THR A 317 -30.89 35.70 20.71
N ASP A 318 -31.70 34.70 21.11
CA ASP A 318 -31.60 34.14 22.44
C ASP A 318 -30.27 33.44 22.68
N PRO A 319 -29.65 33.68 23.83
CA PRO A 319 -28.37 32.99 24.12
C PRO A 319 -28.55 31.48 24.21
N VAL A 320 -27.51 30.73 23.89
CA VAL A 320 -27.51 29.29 24.09
C VAL A 320 -27.42 28.99 25.58
N ALA A 321 -28.29 28.10 26.06
CA ALA A 321 -28.40 27.75 27.47
C ALA A 321 -27.66 26.44 27.84
N ILE A 322 -27.05 25.74 26.87
CA ILE A 322 -26.30 24.51 27.10
C ILE A 322 -25.12 24.80 28.03
N PRO A 323 -25.03 24.13 29.21
CA PRO A 323 -23.90 24.32 30.11
C PRO A 323 -22.63 23.83 29.50
N MET A 324 -21.58 24.64 29.48
CA MET A 324 -20.27 24.24 28.97
C MET A 324 -19.62 23.24 29.92
N PRO A 325 -19.16 22.08 29.42
CA PRO A 325 -18.51 21.09 30.25
C PRO A 325 -17.09 21.53 30.65
N GLN A 326 -16.59 20.94 31.74
CA GLN A 326 -15.20 21.09 32.07
C GLN A 326 -14.38 20.39 30.96
N MET A 327 -13.34 21.07 30.49
CA MET A 327 -12.44 20.49 29.48
C MET A 327 -11.67 19.31 30.10
N PRO A 328 -11.72 18.12 29.51
CA PRO A 328 -10.90 17.01 29.94
C PRO A 328 -9.42 17.37 29.88
N GLU A 329 -8.61 16.78 30.71
CA GLU A 329 -7.17 16.87 30.54
C GLU A 329 -6.79 15.94 29.38
N LEU A 330 -5.89 16.39 28.49
CA LEU A 330 -5.14 15.43 27.70
C LEU A 330 -4.41 14.56 28.69
N ALA A 331 -4.46 13.26 28.53
CA ALA A 331 -3.50 12.40 29.19
C ALA A 331 -2.14 13.05 28.93
N ASP A 332 -1.51 13.55 30.01
CA ASP A 332 -0.31 14.36 29.90
C ASP A 332 0.72 13.58 29.09
N VAL A 333 1.07 14.04 27.88
CA VAL A 333 2.15 13.44 27.08
C VAL A 333 3.48 13.52 27.86
N ASN A 334 3.57 14.47 28.80
CA ASN A 334 4.62 14.51 29.80
C ASN A 334 4.33 13.59 31.01
N ALA A 335 3.12 13.05 31.14
CA ALA A 335 2.73 12.04 32.11
C ALA A 335 2.52 10.66 31.47
N VAL A 336 2.89 10.42 30.22
CA VAL A 336 3.31 9.10 29.81
C VAL A 336 4.50 8.79 30.72
N SER A 337 4.20 8.10 31.82
CA SER A 337 5.18 7.66 32.82
C SER A 337 6.10 6.61 32.18
N GLY A 338 6.81 7.00 31.15
CA GLY A 338 7.76 6.23 30.42
C GLY A 338 9.18 6.66 30.77
N ASP A 339 10.04 5.70 30.74
CA ASP A 339 11.45 5.87 31.07
C ASP A 339 12.19 6.49 29.86
N ASN A 340 12.62 7.74 29.98
CA ASN A 340 13.47 8.44 29.01
C ASN A 340 14.97 8.33 29.35
N SER A 341 15.35 7.50 30.33
CA SER A 341 16.75 7.39 30.82
C SER A 341 17.73 6.99 29.70
N HIS A 342 17.27 6.30 28.68
CA HIS A 342 18.10 5.83 27.58
C HIS A 342 18.00 6.70 26.31
N ALA A 343 17.33 7.86 26.34
CA ALA A 343 17.15 8.70 25.15
C ALA A 343 18.47 9.08 24.45
N GLY A 344 19.57 9.24 25.17
CA GLY A 344 20.88 9.53 24.57
C GLY A 344 21.56 8.37 23.83
N TYR A 345 20.96 7.16 23.85
CA TYR A 345 21.49 5.99 23.15
C TYR A 345 20.94 5.82 21.73
N PHE A 346 19.94 6.62 21.35
CA PHE A 346 19.28 6.53 20.06
C PHE A 346 19.60 7.72 19.17
N THR A 347 19.50 7.50 17.86
CA THR A 347 19.46 8.56 16.86
C THR A 347 18.03 8.76 16.39
N TYR A 348 17.66 10.01 16.08
CA TYR A 348 16.29 10.38 15.81
C TYR A 348 16.15 11.20 14.53
N GLU A 349 15.01 11.11 13.91
CA GLU A 349 14.53 12.04 12.89
C GLU A 349 13.17 12.60 13.32
N ASP A 350 13.04 13.92 13.25
CA ASP A 350 11.79 14.63 13.52
C ASP A 350 11.21 15.10 12.20
N LEU A 351 10.10 14.52 11.80
CA LEU A 351 9.34 14.92 10.62
C LEU A 351 7.98 15.44 11.09
N ASP A 352 7.81 16.76 11.05
CA ASP A 352 6.57 17.46 11.37
C ASP A 352 5.96 17.12 12.75
N GLY A 353 6.82 16.90 13.75
CA GLY A 353 6.40 16.60 15.13
C GLY A 353 6.29 15.11 15.43
N VAL A 354 6.50 14.24 14.46
CA VAL A 354 6.59 12.79 14.64
C VAL A 354 8.06 12.40 14.75
N VAL A 355 8.48 11.93 15.93
CA VAL A 355 9.86 11.50 16.14
C VAL A 355 10.00 10.01 15.88
N THR A 356 10.85 9.69 14.92
CA THR A 356 11.22 8.32 14.55
C THR A 356 12.63 8.01 15.06
N ILE A 357 12.82 6.84 15.67
CA ILE A 357 14.18 6.33 15.97
C ILE A 357 14.77 5.74 14.70
N THR A 358 15.93 6.26 14.31
CA THR A 358 16.62 5.88 13.07
C THR A 358 17.78 4.91 13.30
N GLY A 359 18.19 4.69 14.55
CA GLY A 359 19.28 3.81 14.90
C GLY A 359 19.81 4.03 16.31
N LEU A 360 21.02 3.55 16.56
CA LEU A 360 21.72 3.67 17.83
C LEU A 360 22.94 4.59 17.71
N THR A 361 23.21 5.36 18.76
CA THR A 361 24.50 6.03 18.91
C THR A 361 25.61 4.99 19.22
N GLN A 362 26.88 5.39 19.11
CA GLN A 362 27.98 4.51 19.51
C GLN A 362 27.83 3.99 20.95
N ALA A 363 27.42 4.85 21.89
CA ALA A 363 27.14 4.45 23.27
C ALA A 363 25.92 3.52 23.38
N GLY A 364 24.93 3.66 22.49
CA GLY A 364 23.75 2.80 22.42
C GLY A 364 24.09 1.39 21.94
N MET A 365 25.01 1.25 20.98
CA MET A 365 25.47 -0.05 20.46
C MET A 365 26.21 -0.90 21.50
N GLU A 366 26.73 -0.29 22.55
CA GLU A 366 27.45 -0.99 23.63
C GLU A 366 26.54 -1.38 24.80
N GLN A 367 25.25 -1.04 24.75
CA GLN A 367 24.32 -1.36 25.82
C GLN A 367 23.81 -2.79 25.73
N THR A 368 23.69 -3.44 26.88
CA THR A 368 23.05 -4.77 26.99
C THR A 368 21.54 -4.70 27.22
N LYS A 369 21.03 -3.55 27.66
CA LYS A 369 19.61 -3.25 27.82
C LYS A 369 19.30 -1.88 27.23
N LEU A 370 18.25 -1.80 26.44
CA LEU A 370 17.73 -0.54 25.92
C LEU A 370 16.27 -0.36 26.33
N ILE A 371 15.94 0.84 26.74
CA ILE A 371 14.57 1.28 26.99
C ILE A 371 14.27 2.36 25.96
N VAL A 372 13.31 2.07 25.09
CA VAL A 372 12.87 3.01 24.07
C VAL A 372 12.23 4.21 24.75
N PRO A 373 12.72 5.43 24.54
CA PRO A 373 12.18 6.60 25.20
C PRO A 373 10.79 6.95 24.68
N VAL A 374 9.96 7.49 25.52
CA VAL A 374 8.61 7.95 25.14
C VAL A 374 8.65 9.30 24.45
N THR A 375 9.66 10.13 24.74
CA THR A 375 9.80 11.46 24.13
C THR A 375 11.26 11.76 23.79
N HIS A 376 11.46 12.57 22.75
CA HIS A 376 12.72 13.20 22.41
C HIS A 376 12.48 14.70 22.19
N GLU A 377 13.24 15.56 22.89
CA GLU A 377 13.06 17.03 22.86
C GLU A 377 11.63 17.50 23.11
N GLY A 378 10.88 16.76 23.95
CA GLY A 378 9.50 17.10 24.32
C GLY A 378 8.44 16.64 23.29
N LYS A 379 8.85 15.95 22.22
CA LYS A 379 7.96 15.37 21.21
C LYS A 379 7.87 13.85 21.37
N PRO A 380 6.70 13.22 21.11
CA PRO A 380 6.55 11.77 21.26
C PRO A 380 7.39 11.00 20.25
N VAL A 381 8.05 9.95 20.71
CA VAL A 381 8.74 8.97 19.86
C VAL A 381 7.71 7.91 19.49
N THR A 382 7.34 7.76 18.21
CA THR A 382 6.22 6.91 17.79
C THR A 382 6.61 5.81 16.80
N ALA A 383 7.83 5.83 16.29
CA ALA A 383 8.20 4.88 15.24
C ALA A 383 9.68 4.45 15.32
N PHE A 384 9.94 3.29 14.72
CA PHE A 384 11.28 2.85 14.33
C PHE A 384 11.41 2.83 12.82
N ASP A 385 12.57 3.24 12.35
CA ASP A 385 12.98 2.96 10.98
C ASP A 385 13.30 1.47 10.77
N PRO A 386 13.30 1.01 9.51
CA PRO A 386 13.86 -0.29 9.17
C PRO A 386 15.28 -0.47 9.73
N ASP A 387 15.61 -1.70 10.10
CA ASP A 387 16.94 -2.11 10.56
C ASP A 387 17.47 -1.38 11.82
N THR A 388 16.62 -0.71 12.60
CA THR A 388 17.03 0.16 13.73
C THR A 388 17.99 -0.52 14.71
N PHE A 389 17.78 -1.80 15.04
CA PHE A 389 18.66 -2.58 15.93
C PHE A 389 19.34 -3.75 15.20
N ALA A 390 19.06 -3.92 13.91
CA ALA A 390 19.47 -5.10 13.17
C ALA A 390 20.96 -5.42 13.33
N GLY A 391 21.25 -6.70 13.59
CA GLY A 391 22.62 -7.19 13.72
C GLY A 391 23.33 -6.83 15.01
N ASN A 392 22.66 -6.23 15.98
CA ASN A 392 23.28 -5.98 17.26
C ASN A 392 23.42 -7.28 18.05
N THR A 393 24.66 -7.64 18.37
CA THR A 393 25.00 -8.88 19.09
C THR A 393 25.31 -8.66 20.58
N ILE A 394 25.03 -7.48 21.11
CA ILE A 394 25.33 -7.07 22.49
C ILE A 394 24.04 -6.91 23.30
N ILE A 395 23.00 -6.35 22.69
CA ILE A 395 21.72 -6.09 23.35
C ILE A 395 21.07 -7.42 23.76
N ARG A 396 20.72 -7.54 25.03
CA ARG A 396 20.00 -8.70 25.60
C ARG A 396 18.55 -8.41 25.92
N GLU A 397 18.22 -7.15 26.18
CA GLU A 397 16.87 -6.73 26.54
C GLU A 397 16.51 -5.42 25.85
N ILE A 398 15.33 -5.40 25.19
CA ILE A 398 14.74 -4.17 24.66
C ILE A 398 13.34 -4.01 25.24
N VAL A 399 13.05 -2.83 25.76
CA VAL A 399 11.72 -2.44 26.27
C VAL A 399 11.14 -1.40 25.33
N ILE A 400 10.02 -1.72 24.69
CA ILE A 400 9.27 -0.86 23.78
C ILE A 400 8.06 -0.32 24.53
N GLN A 401 7.97 0.99 24.62
CA GLN A 401 6.89 1.68 25.32
C GLN A 401 5.59 1.65 24.51
N GLU A 402 4.48 1.94 25.17
CA GLU A 402 3.12 1.86 24.58
C GLU A 402 2.84 2.84 23.43
N ASN A 403 3.62 3.93 23.35
CA ASN A 403 3.48 5.00 22.36
C ASN A 403 4.03 4.66 20.97
N ILE A 404 4.68 3.52 20.80
CA ILE A 404 5.20 3.11 19.49
C ILE A 404 4.05 2.56 18.64
N SER A 405 3.75 3.26 17.56
CA SER A 405 2.70 2.93 16.59
C SER A 405 3.23 2.28 15.30
N ARG A 406 4.56 2.33 15.08
CA ARG A 406 5.20 1.70 13.92
C ARG A 406 6.57 1.15 14.27
N ILE A 407 6.80 -0.12 13.95
CA ILE A 407 8.09 -0.79 14.02
C ILE A 407 8.52 -1.13 12.59
N GLY A 408 9.65 -0.58 12.14
CA GLY A 408 10.16 -0.78 10.79
C GLY A 408 10.61 -2.21 10.51
N ASP A 409 10.79 -2.53 9.23
CA ASP A 409 11.26 -3.84 8.77
C ASP A 409 12.59 -4.22 9.43
N ASN A 410 12.80 -5.52 9.66
CA ASN A 410 14.03 -6.11 10.18
C ASN A 410 14.55 -5.46 11.49
N SER A 411 13.74 -4.67 12.20
CA SER A 411 14.25 -3.85 13.30
C SER A 411 15.04 -4.62 14.35
N PHE A 412 14.75 -5.90 14.57
CA PHE A 412 15.49 -6.77 15.49
C PHE A 412 16.13 -7.97 14.79
N ALA A 413 16.21 -7.97 13.45
CA ALA A 413 16.79 -9.08 12.71
C ALA A 413 18.26 -9.27 13.07
N GLY A 414 18.66 -10.52 13.35
CA GLY A 414 20.04 -10.87 13.72
C GLY A 414 20.52 -10.32 15.06
N CYS A 415 19.64 -9.87 15.94
CA CYS A 415 19.97 -9.56 17.34
C CYS A 415 20.17 -10.87 18.12
N THR A 416 21.27 -11.57 17.81
CA THR A 416 21.51 -12.94 18.30
C THR A 416 21.72 -13.04 19.82
N ALA A 417 22.03 -11.93 20.49
CA ALA A 417 22.13 -11.87 21.94
C ALA A 417 20.81 -11.45 22.62
N LEU A 418 19.78 -11.06 21.86
CA LEU A 418 18.52 -10.59 22.41
C LEU A 418 17.76 -11.77 23.06
N GLU A 419 17.55 -11.68 24.36
CA GLU A 419 16.88 -12.67 25.20
C GLU A 419 15.44 -12.26 25.51
N ARG A 420 15.20 -10.95 25.63
CA ARG A 420 13.91 -10.37 26.05
C ARG A 420 13.53 -9.17 25.17
N LEU A 421 12.39 -9.26 24.53
CA LEU A 421 11.69 -8.15 23.88
C LEU A 421 10.42 -7.87 24.68
N GLU A 422 10.32 -6.72 25.34
CA GLU A 422 9.15 -6.32 26.12
C GLU A 422 8.35 -5.28 25.35
N LEU A 423 7.09 -5.59 25.05
CA LEU A 423 6.16 -4.72 24.36
C LEU A 423 5.10 -4.23 25.35
N ARG A 424 5.07 -2.95 25.66
CA ARG A 424 4.16 -2.38 26.66
C ARG A 424 2.82 -1.92 26.07
N ASN A 425 2.66 -1.95 24.73
CA ASN A 425 1.42 -1.56 24.09
C ASN A 425 0.28 -2.57 24.42
N PRO A 426 -0.83 -2.14 25.06
CA PRO A 426 -1.92 -3.02 25.41
C PRO A 426 -2.83 -3.33 24.21
N THR A 427 -2.65 -2.66 23.07
CA THR A 427 -3.48 -2.74 21.87
C THR A 427 -2.59 -3.06 20.66
N PRO A 428 -2.23 -4.34 20.42
CA PRO A 428 -1.30 -4.69 19.35
C PRO A 428 -1.73 -4.23 17.95
N GLU A 429 -3.02 -4.02 17.72
CA GLU A 429 -3.59 -3.51 16.46
C GLU A 429 -3.21 -2.05 16.19
N SER A 430 -2.87 -1.29 17.23
CA SER A 430 -2.46 0.12 17.09
C SER A 430 -1.00 0.29 16.65
N CYS A 431 -0.25 -0.80 16.54
CA CYS A 431 1.15 -0.78 16.12
C CYS A 431 1.34 -1.55 14.81
N THR A 432 1.71 -0.84 13.76
CA THR A 432 2.12 -1.46 12.50
C THR A 432 3.51 -2.05 12.66
N VAL A 433 3.66 -3.32 12.32
CA VAL A 433 4.92 -4.06 12.47
C VAL A 433 5.46 -4.45 11.11
N GLY A 434 6.70 -4.08 10.86
CA GLY A 434 7.41 -4.39 9.63
C GLY A 434 7.76 -5.88 9.47
N THR A 435 8.19 -6.22 8.28
CA THR A 435 8.56 -7.59 7.90
C THR A 435 9.94 -7.96 8.41
N GLY A 436 10.25 -9.26 8.52
CA GLY A 436 11.58 -9.73 8.94
C GLY A 436 11.99 -9.39 10.38
N LEU A 437 11.06 -8.91 11.20
CA LEU A 437 11.30 -8.27 12.49
C LEU A 437 12.25 -9.03 13.40
N LEU A 438 12.08 -10.35 13.51
CA LEU A 438 12.84 -11.24 14.38
C LEU A 438 13.61 -12.31 13.58
N THR A 439 13.96 -12.05 12.34
CA THR A 439 14.76 -12.98 11.52
C THR A 439 16.10 -13.24 12.21
N ALA A 440 16.47 -14.51 12.36
CA ALA A 440 17.67 -14.94 13.05
C ALA A 440 17.82 -14.39 14.49
N THR A 441 16.71 -14.09 15.17
CA THR A 441 16.63 -13.63 16.54
C THR A 441 15.72 -14.56 17.34
N ASP A 442 16.23 -15.15 18.41
CA ASP A 442 15.51 -16.13 19.23
C ASP A 442 15.29 -15.58 20.65
N CYS A 443 14.40 -14.59 20.78
CA CYS A 443 14.07 -13.97 22.07
C CYS A 443 12.67 -14.33 22.54
N LEU A 444 12.41 -14.22 23.86
CA LEU A 444 11.07 -14.23 24.40
C LEU A 444 10.44 -12.86 24.28
N ILE A 445 9.15 -12.82 23.96
CA ILE A 445 8.39 -11.60 23.75
C ILE A 445 7.42 -11.44 24.90
N TYR A 446 7.61 -10.41 25.70
CA TYR A 446 6.77 -10.11 26.85
C TYR A 446 5.75 -9.03 26.49
N VAL A 447 4.50 -9.29 26.85
CA VAL A 447 3.36 -8.40 26.56
C VAL A 447 2.53 -8.24 27.83
N PRO A 448 1.73 -7.16 27.95
CA PRO A 448 0.84 -6.98 29.10
C PRO A 448 -0.12 -8.18 29.24
N ASP A 449 -0.31 -8.68 30.46
CA ASP A 449 -1.19 -9.84 30.74
C ASP A 449 -2.61 -9.59 30.21
N SER A 450 -3.11 -8.34 30.31
CA SER A 450 -4.42 -7.95 29.79
C SER A 450 -4.55 -8.02 28.28
N ALA A 451 -3.43 -7.92 27.57
CA ALA A 451 -3.36 -7.94 26.10
C ALA A 451 -2.85 -9.27 25.53
N PHE A 452 -2.49 -10.23 26.39
CA PHE A 452 -1.86 -11.48 25.97
C PHE A 452 -2.65 -12.24 24.90
N SER A 453 -3.98 -12.35 25.07
CA SER A 453 -4.86 -12.98 24.08
C SER A 453 -4.92 -12.20 22.77
N ALA A 454 -4.90 -10.86 22.82
CA ALA A 454 -4.87 -10.01 21.64
C ALA A 454 -3.57 -10.20 20.84
N TYR A 455 -2.43 -10.29 21.52
CA TYR A 455 -1.15 -10.59 20.86
C TYR A 455 -1.11 -12.00 20.25
N GLN A 456 -1.72 -13.01 20.89
CA GLN A 456 -1.78 -14.35 20.35
C GLN A 456 -2.61 -14.46 19.06
N THR A 457 -3.58 -13.59 18.90
CA THR A 457 -4.48 -13.56 17.73
C THR A 457 -4.14 -12.45 16.75
N ASN A 458 -3.24 -11.55 17.13
CA ASN A 458 -2.81 -10.46 16.26
C ASN A 458 -2.02 -11.00 15.07
N TYR A 459 -2.31 -10.47 13.91
CA TYR A 459 -1.73 -10.89 12.63
C TYR A 459 -0.19 -10.97 12.62
N PHE A 460 0.50 -9.98 13.21
CA PHE A 460 1.97 -9.93 13.22
C PHE A 460 2.61 -10.76 14.34
N TRP A 461 1.95 -10.85 15.49
CA TRP A 461 2.52 -11.46 16.68
C TRP A 461 2.14 -12.92 16.85
N SER A 462 1.06 -13.38 16.25
CA SER A 462 0.59 -14.78 16.36
C SER A 462 1.59 -15.79 15.79
N VAL A 463 2.38 -15.40 14.80
CA VAL A 463 3.46 -16.24 14.23
C VAL A 463 4.58 -16.53 15.24
N HIS A 464 4.65 -15.76 16.32
CA HIS A 464 5.59 -15.89 17.42
C HIS A 464 4.90 -16.35 18.72
N ALA A 465 3.71 -16.96 18.62
CA ALA A 465 2.89 -17.33 19.77
C ALA A 465 3.61 -18.27 20.76
N ASP A 466 4.50 -19.11 20.29
CA ASP A 466 5.37 -19.97 21.10
C ASP A 466 6.35 -19.19 21.98
N ARG A 467 6.74 -17.98 21.57
CA ARG A 467 7.66 -17.06 22.26
C ARG A 467 6.95 -15.99 23.08
N LEU A 468 5.63 -15.82 22.92
CA LEU A 468 4.85 -14.86 23.69
C LEU A 468 4.74 -15.27 25.16
N ARG A 469 4.88 -14.30 26.05
CA ARG A 469 4.75 -14.44 27.51
C ARG A 469 3.96 -13.26 28.07
N GLY A 470 3.07 -13.52 29.00
CA GLY A 470 2.50 -12.47 29.84
C GLY A 470 3.52 -11.97 30.87
N GLU A 471 3.36 -10.75 31.35
CA GLU A 471 4.28 -10.17 32.35
C GLU A 471 4.32 -10.96 33.68
N ALA A 472 3.21 -11.57 34.08
CA ALA A 472 3.10 -12.39 35.30
C ALA A 472 3.52 -13.84 35.10
N MET A 473 3.87 -14.27 33.87
CA MET A 473 4.36 -15.62 33.67
C MET A 473 5.78 -15.76 34.21
N ASP A 474 5.94 -16.61 35.26
CA ASP A 474 7.26 -16.94 35.78
C ASP A 474 8.17 -17.48 34.67
N LEU A 475 9.36 -16.91 34.58
CA LEU A 475 10.41 -17.44 33.71
C LEU A 475 10.67 -18.90 34.06
N PRO A 476 10.74 -19.85 33.10
CA PRO A 476 11.25 -21.17 33.40
C PRO A 476 12.67 -21.03 33.95
N GLN A 477 12.86 -21.45 35.19
CA GLN A 477 14.19 -21.56 35.79
C GLN A 477 14.92 -22.71 35.06
N ASN A 478 15.91 -22.33 34.23
CA ASN A 478 16.79 -23.16 33.43
C ASN A 478 16.54 -23.04 31.91
N VAL A 479 16.99 -21.92 31.35
CA VAL A 479 17.52 -21.98 30.00
C VAL A 479 18.89 -22.67 30.10
N PRO A 480 19.15 -23.81 29.44
CA PRO A 480 20.49 -24.38 29.42
C PRO A 480 21.45 -23.33 28.89
N ASN A 481 22.54 -23.08 29.62
CA ASN A 481 23.69 -22.33 29.09
C ASN A 481 24.09 -23.00 27.76
N VAL A 482 23.70 -22.41 26.64
CA VAL A 482 24.27 -22.77 25.36
C VAL A 482 25.71 -22.30 25.42
N PRO A 483 26.71 -23.21 25.27
CA PRO A 483 28.10 -22.79 25.23
C PRO A 483 28.26 -21.74 24.13
N ASP A 484 29.06 -20.73 24.39
CA ASP A 484 29.45 -19.70 23.44
C ASP A 484 29.76 -20.34 22.06
N ALA A 485 28.76 -20.35 21.16
CA ALA A 485 29.03 -20.57 19.76
C ALA A 485 29.85 -19.37 19.28
N PRO A 486 30.92 -19.58 18.53
CA PRO A 486 31.72 -18.48 18.03
C PRO A 486 30.77 -17.54 17.29
N ILE A 487 30.73 -16.28 17.71
CA ILE A 487 29.99 -15.20 17.09
C ILE A 487 30.32 -15.22 15.61
N ALA A 488 29.36 -15.60 14.76
CA ALA A 488 29.51 -15.41 13.33
C ALA A 488 29.69 -13.90 13.16
N SER A 489 30.88 -13.48 12.75
CA SER A 489 31.21 -12.09 12.51
C SER A 489 30.20 -11.57 11.48
N GLY A 490 29.26 -10.72 11.89
CA GLY A 490 28.31 -10.10 10.99
C GLY A 490 29.05 -9.33 9.88
N LEU A 491 28.49 -9.30 8.70
CA LEU A 491 29.05 -8.53 7.61
C LEU A 491 28.91 -7.05 7.89
N THR A 492 29.98 -6.31 7.65
CA THR A 492 30.02 -4.86 7.84
C THR A 492 29.79 -4.13 6.51
N VAL A 493 28.96 -3.09 6.54
CA VAL A 493 28.90 -2.09 5.48
C VAL A 493 29.41 -0.78 6.03
N THR A 494 30.42 -0.22 5.39
CA THR A 494 30.96 1.07 5.76
C THR A 494 30.57 2.09 4.69
N TYR A 495 29.80 3.10 5.07
CA TYR A 495 29.51 4.24 4.22
C TYR A 495 30.60 5.29 4.41
N HIS A 496 31.20 5.71 3.32
CA HIS A 496 32.22 6.76 3.29
C HIS A 496 31.68 8.00 2.60
N ALA A 497 31.72 9.12 3.27
CA ALA A 497 31.16 10.39 2.76
C ALA A 497 31.88 10.95 1.51
N ASN A 498 33.04 10.43 1.15
CA ASN A 498 33.76 10.71 -0.09
C ASN A 498 33.82 12.23 -0.44
N GLY A 499 34.43 13.00 0.46
CA GLY A 499 34.53 14.45 0.36
C GLY A 499 33.33 15.23 0.90
N GLY A 500 32.34 14.55 1.49
CA GLY A 500 31.34 15.09 2.39
C GLY A 500 31.71 14.86 3.85
N SER A 501 30.73 14.94 4.75
CA SER A 501 30.85 14.62 6.17
C SER A 501 29.56 14.04 6.71
N LEU A 502 29.61 13.41 7.86
CA LEU A 502 28.40 13.08 8.61
C LEU A 502 27.68 14.37 9.02
N LYS A 503 26.35 14.35 9.03
CA LYS A 503 25.51 15.52 9.37
C LYS A 503 25.74 16.00 10.80
N ASP A 504 26.08 15.11 11.71
CA ASP A 504 26.44 15.42 13.10
C ASP A 504 27.85 16.00 13.25
N GLY A 505 28.61 16.08 12.17
CA GLY A 505 30.00 16.59 12.18
C GLY A 505 31.05 15.68 12.80
N THR A 506 30.70 14.42 13.11
CA THR A 506 31.58 13.48 13.84
C THR A 506 32.62 12.78 12.96
N GLY A 507 32.52 12.86 11.64
CA GLY A 507 33.49 12.21 10.75
C GLY A 507 33.06 12.07 9.30
N GLU A 508 33.75 11.17 8.59
CA GLU A 508 33.49 10.87 7.17
C GLU A 508 32.99 9.44 6.94
N THR A 509 32.88 8.63 7.95
CA THR A 509 32.50 7.21 7.81
C THR A 509 31.46 6.83 8.83
N MET A 510 30.50 6.02 8.40
CA MET A 510 29.53 5.35 9.24
C MET A 510 29.56 3.85 8.90
N THR A 511 29.63 3.00 9.92
CA THR A 511 29.63 1.55 9.73
C THR A 511 28.32 0.97 10.26
N GLN A 512 27.70 0.11 9.49
CA GLN A 512 26.55 -0.68 9.86
C GLN A 512 26.93 -2.16 9.81
N ILE A 513 26.46 -2.94 10.77
CA ILE A 513 26.67 -4.37 10.83
C ILE A 513 25.39 -5.04 10.36
N SER A 514 25.50 -5.91 9.35
CA SER A 514 24.39 -6.74 8.92
C SER A 514 24.56 -8.16 9.47
N PRO A 515 23.47 -8.75 10.00
CA PRO A 515 23.54 -10.08 10.64
C PRO A 515 23.67 -11.22 9.62
N ASN A 516 23.38 -11.02 8.37
CA ASN A 516 23.30 -12.05 7.34
C ASN A 516 24.30 -11.87 6.21
N THR A 517 24.91 -12.98 5.80
CA THR A 517 25.83 -13.08 4.66
C THR A 517 25.15 -12.86 3.31
N HIS A 518 23.83 -12.79 3.25
CA HIS A 518 23.02 -12.64 2.04
C HIS A 518 21.93 -11.60 2.16
N LEU A 519 21.95 -10.75 3.19
CA LEU A 519 20.97 -9.69 3.33
C LEU A 519 21.21 -8.60 2.30
N ARG A 520 20.17 -8.31 1.58
CA ARG A 520 20.10 -7.15 0.73
C ARG A 520 19.96 -5.92 1.61
N PHE A 521 20.74 -4.96 1.28
CA PHE A 521 20.94 -3.78 2.08
C PHE A 521 20.26 -2.57 1.43
N ASN A 522 19.36 -1.91 2.14
CA ASN A 522 18.76 -0.68 1.68
C ASN A 522 19.73 0.50 1.89
N THR A 523 20.28 1.04 0.82
CA THR A 523 21.28 2.09 0.83
C THR A 523 20.71 3.53 0.96
N ALA A 524 19.37 3.69 1.08
CA ALA A 524 18.72 5.01 1.24
C ALA A 524 19.18 5.74 2.51
N GLN A 525 19.57 4.99 3.53
CA GLN A 525 19.90 5.56 4.84
C GLN A 525 21.09 6.53 4.81
N GLY A 526 22.01 6.37 3.88
CA GLY A 526 23.18 7.26 3.82
C GLY A 526 22.83 8.73 3.59
N LYS A 527 21.73 9.02 2.87
CA LYS A 527 21.29 10.41 2.69
C LYS A 527 20.87 11.09 4.00
N ARG A 528 20.42 10.32 5.00
CA ARG A 528 20.04 10.82 6.31
C ARG A 528 21.25 11.25 7.12
N TYR A 529 22.40 10.61 6.90
CA TYR A 529 23.57 10.76 7.74
C TYR A 529 24.70 11.59 7.11
N MET A 530 24.70 11.78 5.80
CA MET A 530 25.79 12.44 5.09
C MET A 530 25.36 13.70 4.39
N THR A 531 26.24 14.68 4.36
CA THR A 531 26.05 15.98 3.72
C THR A 531 27.33 16.46 3.07
N ARG A 532 27.16 17.23 1.98
CA ARG A 532 28.26 17.97 1.34
C ARG A 532 27.68 19.30 0.85
N PRO A 533 28.05 20.44 1.44
CA PRO A 533 27.50 21.75 1.07
C PRO A 533 27.65 22.04 -0.44
N GLY A 534 26.54 22.39 -1.11
CA GLY A 534 26.50 22.67 -2.55
C GLY A 534 26.57 21.43 -3.45
N TYR A 535 26.27 20.27 -2.90
CA TYR A 535 26.20 19.01 -3.63
C TYR A 535 25.00 18.18 -3.16
N GLN A 536 24.44 17.39 -4.05
CA GLN A 536 23.44 16.36 -3.75
C GLN A 536 24.05 14.98 -3.77
N LEU A 537 23.66 14.13 -2.83
CA LEU A 537 23.97 12.71 -2.84
C LEU A 537 23.07 12.02 -3.87
N ILE A 538 23.67 11.44 -4.90
CA ILE A 538 22.94 10.80 -6.01
C ILE A 538 23.03 9.28 -6.02
N GLY A 539 23.78 8.68 -5.12
CA GLY A 539 23.96 7.24 -5.03
C GLY A 539 25.27 6.89 -4.33
N TRP A 540 25.60 5.63 -4.40
CA TRP A 540 26.79 5.01 -3.85
C TRP A 540 27.61 4.34 -4.94
N ASN A 541 28.87 4.10 -4.66
CA ASN A 541 29.72 3.27 -5.52
C ASN A 541 30.72 2.47 -4.67
N THR A 542 31.11 1.30 -5.11
CA THR A 542 32.11 0.48 -4.44
C THR A 542 33.52 1.05 -4.58
N ALA A 543 33.73 2.01 -5.46
CA ALA A 543 35.00 2.75 -5.63
C ALA A 543 34.79 4.27 -5.42
N PRO A 544 35.73 4.98 -4.78
CA PRO A 544 35.57 6.40 -4.48
C PRO A 544 35.49 7.30 -5.72
N ASP A 545 36.09 6.90 -6.83
CA ASP A 545 36.08 7.63 -8.11
C ASP A 545 34.89 7.30 -9.02
N GLY A 546 33.96 6.45 -8.55
CA GLY A 546 32.78 6.02 -9.31
C GLY A 546 33.04 4.92 -10.34
N SER A 547 34.22 4.35 -10.41
CA SER A 547 34.60 3.30 -11.37
C SER A 547 34.13 1.89 -10.98
N GLY A 548 33.69 1.70 -9.75
CA GLY A 548 33.16 0.43 -9.23
C GLY A 548 31.68 0.22 -9.58
N THR A 549 31.03 -0.66 -8.82
CA THR A 549 29.61 -0.91 -8.96
C THR A 549 28.82 0.28 -8.39
N ALA A 550 27.97 0.89 -9.23
CA ALA A 550 27.07 1.94 -8.82
C ALA A 550 25.85 1.33 -8.11
N VAL A 551 25.39 1.98 -7.06
CA VAL A 551 24.22 1.58 -6.26
C VAL A 551 23.38 2.81 -5.97
N GLY A 552 22.13 2.79 -6.38
CA GLY A 552 21.20 3.91 -6.14
C GLY A 552 20.82 4.05 -4.67
N LEU A 553 20.28 5.21 -4.31
CA LEU A 553 19.72 5.41 -2.98
C LEU A 553 18.45 4.58 -2.85
N GLY A 554 18.39 3.72 -1.85
CA GLY A 554 17.27 2.80 -1.63
C GLY A 554 17.35 1.50 -2.40
N SER A 555 18.34 1.32 -3.26
CA SER A 555 18.58 0.06 -3.93
C SER A 555 19.23 -0.95 -3.00
N ARG A 556 19.01 -2.23 -3.28
CA ARG A 556 19.61 -3.34 -2.56
C ARG A 556 20.92 -3.74 -3.24
N LEU A 557 21.85 -4.18 -2.44
CA LEU A 557 23.10 -4.77 -2.89
C LEU A 557 23.36 -6.05 -2.10
N GLU A 558 23.65 -7.14 -2.81
CA GLU A 558 24.08 -8.39 -2.20
C GLU A 558 25.60 -8.40 -2.07
N TRP A 559 26.12 -8.80 -0.90
CA TRP A 559 27.57 -8.90 -0.66
C TRP A 559 27.88 -10.08 0.27
N SER A 560 29.12 -10.58 0.19
CA SER A 560 29.59 -11.75 0.94
C SER A 560 30.74 -11.44 1.92
N GLU A 561 31.28 -10.22 1.89
CA GLU A 561 32.41 -9.76 2.71
C GLU A 561 32.17 -8.31 3.14
N GLY A 562 33.03 -7.74 3.96
CA GLY A 562 32.95 -6.33 4.36
C GLY A 562 32.86 -5.41 3.14
N LEU A 563 31.81 -4.60 3.05
CA LEU A 563 31.54 -3.70 1.94
C LEU A 563 31.84 -2.25 2.32
N ILE A 564 32.48 -1.52 1.41
CA ILE A 564 32.62 -0.07 1.54
C ILE A 564 31.86 0.59 0.39
N LEU A 565 30.95 1.48 0.73
CA LEU A 565 30.18 2.28 -0.20
C LEU A 565 30.61 3.75 -0.10
N TYR A 566 31.06 4.30 -1.20
CA TYR A 566 31.50 5.68 -1.31
C TYR A 566 30.39 6.55 -1.87
N ALA A 567 30.01 7.61 -1.15
CA ALA A 567 29.03 8.58 -1.59
C ALA A 567 29.41 9.19 -2.95
N GLN A 568 28.47 9.23 -3.88
CA GLN A 568 28.59 9.90 -5.16
C GLN A 568 27.82 11.23 -5.10
N TRP A 569 28.53 12.31 -5.41
CA TRP A 569 28.04 13.66 -5.23
C TRP A 569 27.90 14.39 -6.57
N ALA A 570 26.71 14.92 -6.83
CA ALA A 570 26.48 15.86 -7.94
C ALA A 570 26.55 17.30 -7.43
N LYS A 571 27.36 18.13 -8.12
CA LYS A 571 27.49 19.53 -7.73
C LYS A 571 26.26 20.32 -8.17
N GLU A 572 25.63 21.01 -7.22
CA GLU A 572 24.49 21.86 -7.49
C GLU A 572 24.83 23.04 -8.46
N ASN A 573 23.91 23.35 -9.34
CA ASN A 573 23.99 24.54 -10.17
C ASN A 573 23.91 25.79 -9.29
N PRO A 574 24.56 26.88 -9.72
CA PRO A 574 24.46 28.15 -9.00
C PRO A 574 23.02 28.67 -9.04
N VAL A 575 22.58 29.26 -7.95
CA VAL A 575 21.21 29.82 -7.81
C VAL A 575 20.89 30.84 -8.94
N SER A 576 21.91 31.51 -9.47
CA SER A 576 21.74 32.43 -10.60
C SER A 576 21.23 31.80 -11.89
N ASP A 577 21.30 30.49 -12.03
CA ASP A 577 20.75 29.77 -13.17
C ASP A 577 19.22 29.59 -13.09
N PHE A 578 18.61 29.95 -11.97
CA PHE A 578 17.19 29.78 -11.71
C PHE A 578 16.50 31.11 -11.41
N ALA A 579 15.34 31.33 -12.03
CA ALA A 579 14.35 32.24 -11.48
C ALA A 579 13.39 31.42 -10.61
N TYR A 580 12.99 32.01 -9.50
CA TYR A 580 12.12 31.32 -8.53
C TYR A 580 11.20 32.31 -7.81
N THR A 581 10.16 31.77 -7.21
CA THR A 581 9.30 32.48 -6.26
C THR A 581 9.34 31.75 -4.93
N THR A 582 9.14 32.48 -3.84
CA THR A 582 9.05 31.89 -2.51
C THR A 582 7.62 31.96 -2.01
N LYS A 583 7.16 30.86 -1.40
CA LYS A 583 5.85 30.77 -0.77
C LYS A 583 6.02 30.14 0.61
N GLY A 584 6.04 30.98 1.64
CA GLY A 584 6.42 30.53 2.98
C GLY A 584 7.88 30.06 3.02
N GLU A 585 8.11 28.84 3.45
CA GLU A 585 9.43 28.19 3.51
C GLU A 585 9.78 27.43 2.22
N GLU A 586 8.94 27.50 1.21
CA GLU A 586 9.11 26.79 -0.05
C GLU A 586 9.67 27.71 -1.15
N VAL A 587 10.41 27.09 -2.06
CA VAL A 587 10.90 27.70 -3.30
C VAL A 587 10.31 26.97 -4.49
N HIS A 588 9.69 27.73 -5.38
CA HIS A 588 9.15 27.25 -6.64
C HIS A 588 10.01 27.74 -7.79
N ILE A 589 10.61 26.84 -8.54
CA ILE A 589 11.42 27.18 -9.73
C ILE A 589 10.48 27.58 -10.86
N THR A 590 10.64 28.79 -11.39
CA THR A 590 9.79 29.31 -12.45
C THR A 590 10.50 29.41 -13.79
N LEU A 591 11.84 29.45 -13.82
CA LEU A 591 12.63 29.44 -15.06
C LEU A 591 14.05 28.95 -14.80
N TYR A 592 14.54 28.07 -15.66
CA TYR A 592 15.94 27.69 -15.77
C TYR A 592 16.61 28.47 -16.95
N SER A 593 17.75 29.07 -16.68
CA SER A 593 18.53 29.84 -17.66
C SER A 593 20.00 29.42 -17.75
N GLY A 594 20.35 28.28 -17.09
CA GLY A 594 21.69 27.71 -17.15
C GLY A 594 22.03 27.18 -18.55
N ARG A 595 23.32 26.93 -18.79
CA ARG A 595 23.85 26.48 -20.09
C ARG A 595 24.57 25.13 -20.03
N GLY A 596 24.56 24.50 -18.88
CA GLY A 596 25.17 23.17 -18.69
C GLY A 596 24.34 22.06 -19.30
N LYS A 597 24.98 20.97 -19.74
CA LYS A 597 24.28 19.76 -20.19
C LYS A 597 23.71 18.94 -19.04
N CYS A 598 24.21 19.11 -17.82
CA CYS A 598 23.68 18.54 -16.60
C CYS A 598 23.22 19.69 -15.69
N CYS A 599 21.97 19.59 -15.23
CA CYS A 599 21.39 20.51 -14.27
C CYS A 599 21.11 19.78 -12.96
N VAL A 600 21.75 20.18 -11.89
CA VAL A 600 21.50 19.73 -10.52
C VAL A 600 20.78 20.87 -9.80
N ILE A 601 19.50 20.70 -9.55
CA ILE A 601 18.65 21.72 -8.91
C ILE A 601 18.99 21.74 -7.41
N PRO A 602 19.34 22.91 -6.81
CA PRO A 602 19.71 22.98 -5.41
C PRO A 602 18.63 22.43 -4.46
N GLU A 603 19.04 21.77 -3.39
CA GLU A 603 18.11 21.32 -2.33
C GLU A 603 17.41 22.51 -1.65
N THR A 604 18.16 23.60 -1.48
CA THR A 604 17.64 24.83 -0.86
C THR A 604 18.13 26.06 -1.59
N ILE A 605 17.30 27.09 -1.63
CA ILE A 605 17.65 28.44 -2.08
C ILE A 605 17.29 29.43 -0.97
N ASP A 606 18.24 30.26 -0.57
CA ASP A 606 18.09 31.21 0.55
C ASP A 606 17.65 30.55 1.88
N GLY A 607 18.08 29.29 2.09
CA GLY A 607 17.75 28.50 3.28
C GLY A 607 16.37 27.85 3.24
N LYS A 608 15.60 28.01 2.14
CA LYS A 608 14.25 27.43 1.96
C LYS A 608 14.31 26.26 1.00
N LYS A 609 13.49 25.22 1.25
CA LYS A 609 13.45 23.99 0.45
C LYS A 609 12.89 24.27 -0.95
N VAL A 610 13.49 23.65 -1.97
CA VAL A 610 12.95 23.66 -3.35
C VAL A 610 11.94 22.52 -3.45
N THR A 611 10.65 22.84 -3.61
CA THR A 611 9.55 21.87 -3.55
C THR A 611 8.76 21.74 -4.85
N ARG A 612 8.93 22.69 -5.79
CA ARG A 612 8.11 22.73 -7.02
C ARG A 612 8.92 23.16 -8.25
N ILE A 613 8.68 22.48 -9.35
CA ILE A 613 9.07 22.93 -10.69
C ILE A 613 7.79 23.37 -11.42
N CYS A 614 7.69 24.66 -11.70
CA CYS A 614 6.51 25.25 -12.33
C CYS A 614 6.41 24.90 -13.82
N ALA A 615 5.20 25.04 -14.37
CA ALA A 615 4.93 24.84 -15.79
C ALA A 615 5.85 25.68 -16.68
N GLY A 616 6.50 25.02 -17.64
CA GLY A 616 7.42 25.65 -18.58
C GLY A 616 8.74 26.13 -17.98
N ALA A 617 9.07 25.78 -16.73
CA ALA A 617 10.30 26.27 -16.07
C ALA A 617 11.58 25.86 -16.82
N PHE A 618 11.59 24.71 -17.49
CA PHE A 618 12.70 24.21 -18.32
C PHE A 618 12.33 24.12 -19.80
N ARG A 619 11.23 24.73 -20.23
CA ARG A 619 10.79 24.66 -21.63
C ARG A 619 11.91 25.01 -22.61
N ASP A 620 12.10 24.16 -23.63
CA ASP A 620 13.12 24.29 -24.70
C ASP A 620 14.57 24.33 -24.16
N ALA A 621 14.85 23.87 -22.92
CA ALA A 621 16.18 23.85 -22.36
C ALA A 621 17.09 22.81 -23.04
N GLU A 622 18.31 23.20 -23.38
CA GLU A 622 19.34 22.31 -23.94
C GLU A 622 20.08 21.56 -22.80
N VAL A 623 19.35 20.75 -22.03
CA VAL A 623 19.89 19.97 -20.92
C VAL A 623 19.70 18.47 -21.19
N ASP A 624 20.77 17.69 -20.99
CA ASP A 624 20.73 16.23 -21.23
C ASP A 624 20.38 15.44 -19.96
N THR A 625 20.76 15.95 -18.78
CA THR A 625 20.50 15.30 -17.49
C THR A 625 19.95 16.34 -16.49
N VAL A 626 18.88 16.00 -15.81
CA VAL A 626 18.33 16.78 -14.69
C VAL A 626 18.28 15.95 -13.42
N ILE A 627 18.81 16.50 -12.33
CA ILE A 627 18.75 15.90 -11.00
C ILE A 627 17.86 16.78 -10.12
N LEU A 628 16.70 16.23 -9.75
CA LEU A 628 15.75 16.89 -8.88
C LEU A 628 16.22 16.76 -7.42
N PRO A 629 16.01 17.77 -6.56
CA PRO A 629 16.28 17.62 -5.13
C PRO A 629 15.23 16.74 -4.43
N SER A 630 15.61 16.15 -3.30
CA SER A 630 14.74 15.24 -2.56
C SER A 630 13.49 15.90 -1.96
N GLY A 631 13.51 17.23 -1.85
CA GLY A 631 12.36 18.01 -1.38
C GLY A 631 11.30 18.31 -2.44
N ILE A 632 11.51 17.89 -3.69
CA ILE A 632 10.50 18.11 -4.74
C ILE A 632 9.26 17.29 -4.46
N PHE A 633 8.13 18.00 -4.40
CA PHE A 633 6.80 17.43 -4.25
C PHE A 633 5.99 17.50 -5.54
N THR A 634 6.23 18.55 -6.37
CA THR A 634 5.46 18.76 -7.59
C THR A 634 6.36 19.10 -8.79
N VAL A 635 6.13 18.39 -9.90
CA VAL A 635 6.59 18.76 -11.24
C VAL A 635 5.35 19.03 -12.09
N GLU A 636 5.11 20.30 -12.41
CA GLU A 636 3.89 20.69 -13.12
C GLU A 636 3.89 20.22 -14.58
N GLN A 637 2.72 20.17 -15.19
CA GLN A 637 2.58 19.88 -16.62
C GLN A 637 3.42 20.85 -17.45
N ASP A 638 4.00 20.38 -18.56
CA ASP A 638 4.91 21.15 -19.42
C ASP A 638 6.20 21.67 -18.73
N ALA A 639 6.51 21.29 -17.50
CA ALA A 639 7.69 21.80 -16.78
C ALA A 639 8.98 21.66 -17.57
N PHE A 640 9.18 20.54 -18.26
CA PHE A 640 10.33 20.22 -19.11
C PHE A 640 9.97 20.13 -20.61
N ALA A 641 8.90 20.79 -21.04
CA ALA A 641 8.45 20.66 -22.43
C ALA A 641 9.54 20.96 -23.46
N ASN A 642 9.71 20.07 -24.44
CA ASN A 642 10.65 20.14 -25.56
C ASN A 642 12.15 20.19 -25.12
N CYS A 643 12.51 19.74 -23.94
CA CYS A 643 13.91 19.63 -23.52
C CYS A 643 14.67 18.58 -24.34
N THR A 644 15.99 18.76 -24.48
CA THR A 644 16.87 17.72 -25.06
C THR A 644 17.17 16.57 -24.09
N LEU A 645 16.42 16.49 -23.01
CA LEU A 645 16.62 15.62 -21.86
C LEU A 645 16.73 14.15 -22.28
N ARG A 646 17.73 13.45 -21.72
CA ARG A 646 17.98 12.01 -21.88
C ARG A 646 17.76 11.22 -20.60
N GLU A 647 18.12 11.85 -19.47
CA GLU A 647 18.08 11.22 -18.15
C GLU A 647 17.46 12.17 -17.13
N VAL A 648 16.64 11.62 -16.28
CA VAL A 648 16.07 12.34 -15.12
C VAL A 648 16.29 11.53 -13.86
N TYR A 649 16.76 12.21 -12.80
CA TYR A 649 16.88 11.68 -11.46
C TYR A 649 15.78 12.29 -10.60
N LEU A 650 14.97 11.47 -9.98
CA LEU A 650 13.90 11.89 -9.08
C LEU A 650 13.88 11.04 -7.81
N TYR A 651 13.02 11.39 -6.90
CA TYR A 651 12.85 10.70 -5.61
C TYR A 651 11.43 10.17 -5.45
N ASP A 652 11.29 9.09 -4.72
CA ASP A 652 10.01 8.42 -4.45
C ASP A 652 9.10 9.18 -3.47
N SER A 653 9.53 10.35 -2.98
CA SER A 653 8.72 11.31 -2.23
C SER A 653 7.88 12.25 -3.11
N LEU A 654 7.98 12.14 -4.44
CA LEU A 654 7.28 12.97 -5.41
C LEU A 654 5.79 12.61 -5.45
N ALA A 655 4.89 13.59 -5.26
CA ALA A 655 3.45 13.36 -5.27
C ALA A 655 2.77 13.73 -6.60
N TYR A 656 3.31 14.75 -7.30
CA TYR A 656 2.72 15.24 -8.54
C TYR A 656 3.77 15.30 -9.65
N ILE A 657 3.63 14.37 -10.59
CA ILE A 657 4.41 14.30 -11.83
C ILE A 657 3.51 13.69 -12.91
N TYR A 658 3.66 14.10 -14.15
CA TYR A 658 2.80 13.69 -15.25
C TYR A 658 3.65 13.40 -16.49
N ASP A 659 3.14 12.58 -17.41
CA ASP A 659 3.80 12.40 -18.70
C ASP A 659 3.88 13.73 -19.47
N GLU A 660 2.88 14.60 -19.35
CA GLU A 660 2.89 15.95 -19.92
C GLU A 660 3.96 16.85 -19.28
N SER A 661 4.49 16.54 -18.09
CA SER A 661 5.62 17.30 -17.52
C SER A 661 6.84 17.27 -18.43
N PHE A 662 6.97 16.21 -19.25
CA PHE A 662 8.07 15.95 -20.19
C PHE A 662 7.61 15.98 -21.66
N ALA A 663 6.51 16.65 -21.96
CA ALA A 663 5.96 16.73 -23.30
C ALA A 663 7.03 17.17 -24.33
N GLY A 664 7.20 16.41 -25.41
CA GLY A 664 8.19 16.68 -26.46
C GLY A 664 9.65 16.39 -26.10
N CYS A 665 9.92 15.72 -24.98
CA CYS A 665 11.27 15.20 -24.64
C CYS A 665 11.56 13.89 -25.36
N GLU A 666 11.68 13.91 -26.69
CA GLU A 666 11.82 12.70 -27.53
C GLU A 666 13.08 11.87 -27.24
N ASN A 667 14.07 12.46 -26.57
CA ASN A 667 15.33 11.80 -26.23
C ASN A 667 15.35 11.22 -24.81
N LEU A 668 14.29 11.39 -24.02
CA LEU A 668 14.23 10.90 -22.65
C LEU A 668 14.12 9.36 -22.65
N THR A 669 15.23 8.73 -22.29
CA THR A 669 15.35 7.27 -22.29
C THR A 669 15.48 6.68 -20.91
N THR A 670 16.01 7.45 -19.94
CA THR A 670 16.46 6.87 -18.66
C THR A 670 15.85 7.59 -17.47
N LEU A 671 15.25 6.83 -16.59
CA LEU A 671 14.69 7.27 -15.33
C LEU A 671 15.46 6.64 -14.17
N HIS A 672 16.06 7.50 -13.33
CA HIS A 672 16.65 7.11 -12.07
C HIS A 672 15.74 7.52 -10.92
N ILE A 673 15.37 6.56 -10.08
CA ILE A 673 14.54 6.80 -8.90
C ILE A 673 15.38 6.53 -7.66
N ASN A 674 15.54 7.56 -6.83
CA ASN A 674 16.16 7.46 -5.53
C ASN A 674 15.08 7.26 -4.45
N ALA A 675 15.17 6.18 -3.68
CA ALA A 675 14.26 5.96 -2.58
C ALA A 675 14.72 6.75 -1.34
N VAL A 676 13.83 7.55 -0.81
CA VAL A 676 13.96 8.24 0.49
C VAL A 676 12.85 7.84 1.46
N THR A 677 11.84 7.12 0.97
CA THR A 677 10.79 6.50 1.78
C THR A 677 11.10 5.02 2.00
N ALA A 678 10.59 4.46 3.09
CA ALA A 678 10.72 3.02 3.31
C ALA A 678 9.87 2.25 2.29
N PRO A 679 10.36 1.12 1.74
CA PRO A 679 9.60 0.31 0.82
C PRO A 679 8.39 -0.32 1.54
N VAL A 680 7.22 -0.26 0.92
CA VAL A 680 5.97 -0.81 1.47
C VAL A 680 5.88 -2.33 1.23
N TYR A 681 6.42 -2.79 0.11
CA TYR A 681 6.31 -4.19 -0.33
C TYR A 681 7.57 -5.03 -0.08
N SER A 682 8.51 -4.52 0.72
CA SER A 682 9.69 -5.28 1.13
C SER A 682 9.27 -6.57 1.85
N GLY A 683 9.86 -7.70 1.44
CA GLY A 683 9.53 -9.03 1.95
C GLY A 683 8.18 -9.59 1.47
N SER A 684 7.46 -8.90 0.59
CA SER A 684 6.23 -9.39 -0.02
C SER A 684 6.50 -10.29 -1.22
N TYR A 685 5.44 -10.85 -1.77
CA TYR A 685 5.49 -11.66 -2.99
C TYR A 685 6.10 -10.90 -4.19
N TYR A 686 5.92 -9.58 -4.27
CA TYR A 686 6.50 -8.73 -5.32
C TYR A 686 8.02 -8.58 -5.20
N ASP A 687 8.51 -8.54 -3.99
CA ASP A 687 9.94 -8.42 -3.70
C ASP A 687 10.74 -9.61 -4.26
N GLY A 688 10.09 -10.75 -4.41
CA GLY A 688 10.67 -11.92 -5.05
C GLY A 688 11.18 -11.70 -6.49
N PHE A 689 10.69 -10.68 -7.22
CA PHE A 689 11.30 -10.31 -8.51
C PHE A 689 12.69 -9.69 -8.30
N SER A 690 12.81 -8.76 -7.36
CA SER A 690 14.10 -8.15 -7.02
C SER A 690 15.14 -9.20 -6.60
N ASP A 691 14.71 -10.24 -5.87
CA ASP A 691 15.59 -11.36 -5.47
C ASP A 691 16.14 -12.11 -6.68
N ARG A 692 15.28 -12.45 -7.61
CA ARG A 692 15.66 -13.16 -8.83
C ARG A 692 16.48 -12.29 -9.77
N TYR A 693 16.14 -11.02 -9.84
CA TYR A 693 16.89 -10.05 -10.62
C TYR A 693 18.32 -9.93 -10.11
N ASP A 694 18.52 -9.86 -8.79
CA ASP A 694 19.86 -9.80 -8.20
C ASP A 694 20.64 -11.09 -8.42
N TRP A 695 19.97 -12.26 -8.33
CA TRP A 695 20.61 -13.53 -8.71
C TRP A 695 21.03 -13.50 -10.18
N LEU A 696 20.14 -13.12 -11.09
CA LEU A 696 20.42 -13.01 -12.51
C LEU A 696 21.57 -12.02 -12.78
N LEU A 697 21.61 -10.91 -12.06
CA LEU A 697 22.70 -9.92 -12.13
C LEU A 697 24.04 -10.51 -11.65
N SER A 698 24.02 -11.32 -10.59
CA SER A 698 25.24 -11.92 -10.01
C SER A 698 25.89 -12.93 -10.97
N ILE A 699 25.09 -13.59 -11.81
CA ILE A 699 25.56 -14.58 -12.80
C ILE A 699 25.63 -14.00 -14.23
N ARG A 700 25.59 -12.68 -14.39
CA ARG A 700 25.50 -12.05 -15.72
C ARG A 700 26.64 -12.41 -16.66
N GLU A 701 27.86 -12.70 -16.14
CA GLU A 701 29.05 -13.08 -16.92
C GLU A 701 29.13 -14.59 -17.15
N GLU A 702 28.24 -15.40 -16.57
CA GLU A 702 28.18 -16.85 -16.75
C GLU A 702 27.15 -17.20 -17.83
N GLN A 703 27.34 -18.33 -18.53
CA GLN A 703 26.28 -18.84 -19.41
C GLN A 703 25.10 -19.31 -18.57
N LYS A 704 23.89 -18.90 -18.99
CA LYS A 704 22.71 -19.14 -18.19
C LYS A 704 21.47 -19.51 -18.97
N MET A 705 20.58 -20.22 -18.29
CA MET A 705 19.24 -20.53 -18.75
C MET A 705 18.26 -19.79 -17.86
N VAL A 706 17.49 -18.89 -18.45
CA VAL A 706 16.47 -18.10 -17.76
C VAL A 706 15.10 -18.69 -18.04
N LEU A 707 14.37 -19.05 -16.98
CA LEU A 707 13.01 -19.57 -17.06
C LEU A 707 12.05 -18.41 -16.83
N PHE A 708 11.24 -18.05 -17.83
CA PHE A 708 10.29 -16.97 -17.73
C PHE A 708 8.84 -17.47 -17.83
N SER A 709 8.03 -17.14 -16.82
CA SER A 709 6.59 -17.39 -16.78
C SER A 709 5.95 -16.55 -15.66
N GLY A 710 4.67 -16.73 -15.44
CA GLY A 710 4.02 -16.30 -14.19
C GLY A 710 4.39 -17.22 -13.01
N SER A 711 3.55 -17.24 -11.99
CA SER A 711 3.76 -18.05 -10.78
C SER A 711 3.88 -19.55 -11.05
N SER A 712 3.28 -20.07 -12.13
CA SER A 712 3.40 -21.47 -12.50
C SER A 712 4.84 -21.93 -12.73
N GLY A 713 5.74 -21.03 -13.15
CA GLY A 713 7.18 -21.34 -13.27
C GLY A 713 7.85 -21.50 -11.92
N ARG A 714 7.55 -20.63 -10.99
CA ARG A 714 8.06 -20.69 -9.61
C ARG A 714 7.73 -22.00 -8.91
N TYR A 715 6.49 -22.50 -9.11
CA TYR A 715 6.00 -23.74 -8.54
C TYR A 715 6.27 -24.97 -9.41
N GLY A 716 6.73 -24.77 -10.65
CA GLY A 716 6.76 -25.83 -11.64
C GLY A 716 8.15 -26.33 -12.03
N TYR A 717 9.22 -25.72 -11.54
CA TYR A 717 10.59 -26.12 -11.86
C TYR A 717 11.42 -26.44 -10.62
N CYS A 718 12.46 -27.28 -10.85
CA CYS A 718 13.55 -27.56 -9.93
C CYS A 718 14.85 -27.17 -10.66
N SER A 719 15.32 -25.95 -10.45
CA SER A 719 16.47 -25.37 -11.18
C SER A 719 17.77 -26.17 -10.98
N GLU A 720 17.96 -26.77 -9.81
CA GLU A 720 19.10 -27.65 -9.53
C GLU A 720 19.15 -28.84 -10.49
N MET A 721 18.01 -29.46 -10.79
CA MET A 721 17.94 -30.57 -11.75
C MET A 721 18.30 -30.13 -13.17
N LEU A 722 17.94 -28.92 -13.55
CA LEU A 722 18.34 -28.35 -14.85
C LEU A 722 19.83 -28.11 -14.90
N MET A 723 20.45 -27.59 -13.83
CA MET A 723 21.89 -27.38 -13.73
C MET A 723 22.67 -28.70 -13.67
N GLU A 724 22.12 -29.76 -13.10
CA GLU A 724 22.71 -31.11 -13.13
C GLU A 724 22.67 -31.70 -14.54
N ALA A 725 21.58 -31.46 -15.28
CA ALA A 725 21.46 -31.96 -16.67
C ALA A 725 22.26 -31.15 -17.68
N PHE A 726 22.43 -29.85 -17.43
CA PHE A 726 23.13 -28.89 -18.30
C PHE A 726 24.15 -28.09 -17.48
N PRO A 727 25.28 -28.69 -17.08
CA PRO A 727 26.23 -28.10 -16.11
C PRO A 727 26.95 -26.85 -16.64
N GLU A 728 26.91 -26.59 -17.93
CA GLU A 728 27.42 -25.39 -18.57
C GLU A 728 26.56 -24.15 -18.33
N TYR A 729 25.33 -24.33 -17.93
CA TYR A 729 24.40 -23.22 -17.67
C TYR A 729 24.13 -23.04 -16.18
N ARG A 730 24.09 -21.78 -15.70
CA ARG A 730 23.42 -21.40 -14.48
C ARG A 730 21.94 -21.21 -14.76
N VAL A 731 21.09 -21.51 -13.79
CA VAL A 731 19.64 -21.35 -13.98
C VAL A 731 19.12 -20.20 -13.13
N ALA A 732 18.28 -19.34 -13.72
CA ALA A 732 17.52 -18.31 -13.03
C ALA A 732 16.03 -18.48 -13.34
N ASN A 733 15.25 -18.83 -12.33
CA ASN A 733 13.80 -18.94 -12.43
C ASN A 733 13.16 -17.58 -12.14
N MET A 734 12.79 -16.85 -13.19
CA MET A 734 12.15 -15.56 -13.15
C MET A 734 10.61 -15.64 -13.05
N GLY A 735 10.08 -16.79 -12.68
CA GLY A 735 8.65 -16.98 -12.46
C GLY A 735 8.14 -16.15 -11.27
N VAL A 736 7.30 -15.14 -11.52
CA VAL A 736 6.74 -14.23 -10.53
C VAL A 736 5.22 -14.18 -10.64
N TYR A 737 4.63 -13.09 -10.25
CA TYR A 737 3.18 -12.92 -10.25
C TYR A 737 2.64 -12.77 -11.67
N ALA A 738 1.72 -13.66 -12.07
CA ALA A 738 1.21 -13.73 -13.43
C ALA A 738 0.37 -12.51 -13.86
N PHE A 739 -0.13 -11.72 -12.90
CA PHE A 739 -0.94 -10.52 -13.16
C PHE A 739 -0.09 -9.24 -13.28
N THR A 740 1.16 -9.36 -13.69
CA THR A 740 2.05 -8.24 -13.96
C THR A 740 2.43 -8.20 -15.44
N ASN A 741 2.68 -6.99 -15.96
CA ASN A 741 3.07 -6.82 -17.35
C ASN A 741 4.35 -7.60 -17.66
N ALA A 742 4.28 -8.51 -18.61
CA ALA A 742 5.40 -9.37 -19.00
C ALA A 742 6.50 -8.60 -19.76
N MET A 743 6.12 -7.58 -20.55
CA MET A 743 7.04 -6.88 -21.43
C MET A 743 8.18 -6.18 -20.73
N PRO A 744 7.97 -5.35 -19.67
CA PRO A 744 9.07 -4.72 -18.97
C PRO A 744 9.95 -5.74 -18.21
N GLN A 745 9.39 -6.84 -17.73
CA GLN A 745 10.15 -7.91 -17.10
C GLN A 745 11.10 -8.59 -18.09
N LEU A 746 10.61 -8.94 -19.28
CA LEU A 746 11.41 -9.52 -20.35
C LEU A 746 12.51 -8.56 -20.84
N ASP A 747 12.22 -7.26 -20.92
CA ASP A 747 13.23 -6.26 -21.29
C ASP A 747 14.34 -6.16 -20.23
N LEU A 748 14.02 -6.18 -18.94
CA LEU A 748 15.00 -6.23 -17.86
C LEU A 748 15.84 -7.51 -17.89
N ILE A 749 15.22 -8.66 -18.10
CA ILE A 749 15.90 -9.96 -18.22
C ILE A 749 16.88 -9.93 -19.40
N ARG A 750 16.44 -9.45 -20.56
CA ARG A 750 17.27 -9.35 -21.77
C ARG A 750 18.56 -8.56 -21.52
N ARG A 751 18.50 -7.46 -20.73
CA ARG A 751 19.67 -6.62 -20.40
C ARG A 751 20.75 -7.34 -19.58
N LEU A 752 20.41 -8.43 -18.94
CA LEU A 752 21.32 -9.25 -18.11
C LEU A 752 21.74 -10.55 -18.79
N MET A 753 21.27 -10.80 -20.01
CA MET A 753 21.65 -11.97 -20.80
C MET A 753 22.72 -11.65 -21.84
N GLN A 754 23.43 -12.66 -22.29
CA GLN A 754 24.53 -12.56 -23.24
C GLN A 754 24.38 -13.58 -24.36
N PRO A 755 25.11 -13.42 -25.50
CA PRO A 755 25.11 -14.42 -26.59
C PRO A 755 25.42 -15.83 -26.10
N GLY A 756 24.59 -16.77 -26.52
CA GLY A 756 24.67 -18.17 -26.10
C GLY A 756 23.84 -18.54 -24.88
N ASP A 757 23.26 -17.58 -24.19
CA ASP A 757 22.27 -17.85 -23.13
C ASP A 757 20.96 -18.39 -23.72
N ILE A 758 20.13 -18.99 -22.87
CA ILE A 758 18.86 -19.58 -23.24
C ILE A 758 17.75 -18.89 -22.44
N LEU A 759 16.71 -18.40 -23.13
CA LEU A 759 15.42 -18.02 -22.55
C LEU A 759 14.43 -19.15 -22.80
N LEU A 760 13.98 -19.83 -21.75
CA LEU A 760 12.85 -20.75 -21.80
C LEU A 760 11.61 -20.00 -21.36
N SER A 761 10.80 -19.60 -22.33
CA SER A 761 9.60 -18.77 -22.12
C SER A 761 8.34 -19.60 -22.11
N SER A 762 7.40 -19.22 -21.23
CA SER A 762 6.06 -19.78 -21.22
C SER A 762 5.07 -18.73 -20.70
N THR A 763 3.85 -18.73 -21.24
CA THR A 763 2.79 -17.81 -20.80
C THR A 763 1.71 -18.55 -20.02
N GLU A 764 1.13 -17.90 -19.03
CA GLU A 764 -0.05 -18.44 -18.35
C GLU A 764 -1.25 -18.44 -19.29
N PHE A 765 -2.03 -19.53 -19.30
CA PHE A 765 -3.07 -19.76 -20.28
C PHE A 765 -4.43 -19.27 -19.80
N ASP A 766 -4.61 -17.95 -19.74
CA ASP A 766 -5.90 -17.30 -19.53
C ASP A 766 -5.95 -15.89 -20.15
N ALA A 767 -7.18 -15.39 -20.36
CA ALA A 767 -7.41 -14.15 -21.09
C ALA A 767 -6.77 -12.91 -20.39
N VAL A 768 -6.68 -12.90 -19.06
CA VAL A 768 -6.10 -11.79 -18.29
C VAL A 768 -4.58 -11.77 -18.49
N ASN A 769 -3.92 -12.92 -18.39
CA ASN A 769 -2.49 -13.02 -18.61
C ASN A 769 -2.09 -12.69 -20.06
N PHE A 770 -2.90 -13.04 -21.03
CA PHE A 770 -2.67 -12.63 -22.43
C PHE A 770 -2.72 -11.11 -22.59
N GLN A 771 -3.62 -10.42 -21.87
CA GLN A 771 -3.66 -8.97 -21.84
C GLN A 771 -2.34 -8.38 -21.27
N PHE A 772 -1.81 -8.94 -20.19
CA PHE A 772 -0.51 -8.50 -19.62
C PHE A 772 0.66 -8.78 -20.55
N CYS A 773 0.55 -9.71 -21.48
CA CYS A 773 1.56 -9.93 -22.51
C CYS A 773 1.47 -8.91 -23.66
N THR A 774 0.40 -8.13 -23.79
CA THR A 774 0.19 -7.18 -24.89
C THR A 774 0.32 -5.71 -24.50
N THR A 775 0.36 -5.40 -23.20
CA THR A 775 0.50 -4.02 -22.73
C THR A 775 1.96 -3.65 -22.51
N ASN A 776 2.31 -2.41 -22.87
CA ASN A 776 3.61 -1.79 -22.62
C ASN A 776 3.56 -0.70 -21.54
N ALA A 777 2.48 -0.61 -20.75
CA ALA A 777 2.41 0.29 -19.62
C ALA A 777 3.18 -0.28 -18.41
N LEU A 778 3.79 0.60 -17.63
CA LEU A 778 4.36 0.28 -16.30
C LEU A 778 3.25 0.44 -15.28
N ASP A 779 2.65 -0.65 -14.84
CA ASP A 779 1.52 -0.64 -13.90
C ASP A 779 1.93 -0.63 -12.43
N ASN A 780 0.98 -0.56 -11.52
CA ASN A 780 1.22 -0.56 -10.08
C ASN A 780 1.95 -1.82 -9.60
N HIS A 781 1.71 -2.97 -10.23
CA HIS A 781 2.39 -4.23 -9.90
C HIS A 781 3.86 -4.19 -10.29
N PHE A 782 4.18 -3.61 -11.45
CA PHE A 782 5.56 -3.39 -11.87
C PHE A 782 6.28 -2.47 -10.88
N TRP A 783 5.69 -1.35 -10.49
CA TRP A 783 6.30 -0.45 -9.52
C TRP A 783 6.50 -1.09 -8.15
N ALA A 784 5.55 -1.92 -7.69
CA ALA A 784 5.69 -2.69 -6.46
C ALA A 784 6.85 -3.69 -6.51
N MET A 785 7.11 -4.31 -7.66
CA MET A 785 8.29 -5.18 -7.86
C MET A 785 9.61 -4.41 -7.85
N MET A 786 9.60 -3.16 -8.32
CA MET A 786 10.81 -2.32 -8.41
C MET A 786 11.10 -1.56 -7.12
N GLU A 787 10.17 -1.47 -6.18
CA GLU A 787 10.28 -0.62 -5.00
C GLU A 787 11.51 -0.92 -4.15
N SER A 788 11.91 -2.16 -4.07
CA SER A 788 13.10 -2.58 -3.34
C SER A 788 14.41 -2.41 -4.11
N ASN A 789 14.33 -2.15 -5.42
CA ASN A 789 15.51 -1.96 -6.28
C ASN A 789 15.16 -1.15 -7.52
N TYR A 790 15.00 0.16 -7.36
CA TYR A 790 14.71 1.06 -8.49
C TYR A 790 15.83 1.17 -9.51
N ASP A 791 17.06 0.70 -9.24
CA ASP A 791 18.17 0.73 -10.21
C ASP A 791 17.83 -0.07 -11.48
N ALA A 792 16.99 -1.10 -11.36
CA ALA A 792 16.52 -1.86 -12.50
C ALA A 792 15.73 -1.00 -13.50
N VAL A 793 15.00 0.00 -13.03
CA VAL A 793 14.20 0.92 -13.89
C VAL A 793 15.09 1.69 -14.85
N ALA A 794 16.30 2.08 -14.43
CA ALA A 794 17.24 2.82 -15.27
C ALA A 794 17.76 2.00 -16.47
N LEU A 795 17.53 0.70 -16.49
CA LEU A 795 17.89 -0.16 -17.64
C LEU A 795 16.83 -0.17 -18.74
N LEU A 796 15.61 0.29 -18.45
CA LEU A 796 14.54 0.38 -19.43
C LEU A 796 14.74 1.59 -20.34
N ASP A 797 14.40 1.47 -21.61
CA ASP A 797 14.25 2.62 -22.49
C ASP A 797 12.81 3.13 -22.37
N LEU A 798 12.62 4.28 -21.72
CA LEU A 798 11.30 4.83 -21.45
C LEU A 798 10.43 5.04 -22.69
N ARG A 799 11.04 5.23 -23.86
CA ARG A 799 10.32 5.40 -25.12
C ARG A 799 9.52 4.18 -25.57
N ASN A 800 9.84 3.02 -24.99
CA ASN A 800 9.13 1.77 -25.27
C ASN A 800 7.87 1.61 -24.43
N TYR A 801 7.62 2.51 -23.45
CA TYR A 801 6.53 2.40 -22.50
C TYR A 801 5.63 3.62 -22.54
N SER A 802 4.34 3.41 -22.27
CA SER A 802 3.34 4.47 -22.14
C SER A 802 3.07 4.78 -20.66
N GLU A 803 2.60 6.00 -20.40
CA GLU A 803 2.10 6.43 -19.08
C GLU A 803 3.11 6.24 -17.93
N VAL A 804 4.42 6.42 -18.21
CA VAL A 804 5.50 6.10 -17.25
C VAL A 804 5.40 6.95 -16.00
N PHE A 805 5.26 8.25 -16.13
CA PHE A 805 5.21 9.17 -15.00
C PHE A 805 3.84 9.22 -14.35
N ASP A 806 2.77 9.09 -15.13
CA ASP A 806 1.41 9.01 -14.59
C ASP A 806 1.20 7.75 -13.79
N SER A 807 1.68 6.60 -14.25
CA SER A 807 1.62 5.35 -13.51
C SER A 807 2.50 5.35 -12.26
N LEU A 808 3.72 5.92 -12.33
CA LEU A 808 4.58 6.10 -11.16
C LEU A 808 3.90 6.98 -10.11
N ARG A 809 3.34 8.12 -10.51
CA ARG A 809 2.59 9.02 -9.62
C ARG A 809 1.42 8.29 -8.97
N GLN A 810 0.63 7.55 -9.75
CA GLN A 810 -0.48 6.77 -9.23
C GLN A 810 0.02 5.77 -8.18
N TYR A 811 1.07 5.02 -8.49
CA TYR A 811 1.67 4.08 -7.54
C TYR A 811 2.13 4.77 -6.25
N LEU A 812 2.94 5.83 -6.35
CA LEU A 812 3.44 6.56 -5.18
C LEU A 812 2.32 7.13 -4.29
N THR A 813 1.18 7.48 -4.90
CA THR A 813 0.00 7.99 -4.18
C THR A 813 -0.78 6.87 -3.48
N VAL A 814 -0.95 5.71 -4.15
CA VAL A 814 -1.83 4.65 -3.64
C VAL A 814 -1.09 3.62 -2.78
N ARG A 815 0.24 3.47 -2.91
CA ARG A 815 1.01 2.45 -2.19
C ARG A 815 0.81 2.44 -0.66
N PRO A 816 0.64 3.58 0.04
CA PRO A 816 0.36 3.55 1.47
C PRO A 816 -1.02 2.99 1.81
N ALA A 817 -1.99 3.13 0.89
CA ALA A 817 -3.35 2.64 1.02
C ALA A 817 -3.56 1.23 0.43
N MET A 818 -2.61 0.73 -0.36
CA MET A 818 -2.59 -0.64 -0.90
C MET A 818 -2.22 -1.64 0.20
N GLY A 819 -2.61 -1.35 1.43
CA GLY A 819 -2.30 -2.19 2.58
C GLY A 819 -3.15 -3.44 2.64
N VAL A 820 -3.07 -4.05 3.79
CA VAL A 820 -3.78 -5.25 4.25
C VAL A 820 -5.23 -5.29 3.72
N GLY A 821 -5.51 -6.19 2.78
CA GLY A 821 -6.84 -6.35 2.16
C GLY A 821 -6.81 -6.44 0.64
N ASP A 822 -5.90 -5.79 -0.05
CA ASP A 822 -5.64 -6.09 -1.44
C ASP A 822 -4.57 -7.19 -1.53
N TYR A 823 -5.00 -8.43 -1.48
CA TYR A 823 -4.09 -9.59 -1.52
C TYR A 823 -3.25 -9.65 -2.80
N SER A 824 -3.65 -8.95 -3.86
CA SER A 824 -2.88 -8.86 -5.11
C SER A 824 -1.59 -8.06 -4.94
N ILE A 825 -1.55 -7.20 -3.90
CA ILE A 825 -0.40 -6.36 -3.57
C ILE A 825 -0.10 -6.41 -2.06
N SER A 826 -0.75 -7.30 -1.34
CA SER A 826 -0.56 -7.43 0.10
C SER A 826 0.87 -7.88 0.42
N PRO A 827 1.52 -7.26 1.40
CA PRO A 827 2.76 -7.77 1.98
C PRO A 827 2.54 -9.07 2.77
N ASN A 828 1.41 -9.77 2.55
CA ASN A 828 1.10 -11.00 3.25
C ASN A 828 2.17 -12.04 2.97
N ARG A 829 2.85 -12.44 4.02
CA ARG A 829 3.82 -13.53 4.04
C ARG A 829 3.16 -14.90 4.01
N PHE A 830 1.84 -14.92 4.11
CA PHE A 830 1.04 -16.14 4.15
C PHE A 830 -0.04 -16.05 3.08
N ASP A 831 -0.28 -17.15 2.41
CA ASP A 831 -1.47 -17.30 1.57
C ASP A 831 -2.71 -17.55 2.44
N ASP A 832 -3.90 -17.62 1.80
CA ASP A 832 -5.18 -17.88 2.46
C ASP A 832 -5.21 -19.21 3.27
N ASP A 833 -4.25 -20.09 3.01
CA ASP A 833 -4.13 -21.39 3.68
C ASP A 833 -3.03 -21.39 4.76
N GLY A 834 -2.41 -20.22 5.06
CA GLY A 834 -1.40 -20.04 6.09
C GLY A 834 0.02 -20.45 5.67
N ASN A 835 0.28 -20.62 4.36
CA ASN A 835 1.64 -20.93 3.90
C ASN A 835 2.45 -19.65 3.77
N ARG A 836 3.68 -19.73 4.18
CA ARG A 836 4.61 -18.61 4.30
C ARG A 836 5.20 -18.22 2.94
N TYR A 837 5.20 -16.92 2.61
CA TYR A 837 5.87 -16.33 1.46
C TYR A 837 6.98 -15.39 1.91
N ASP A 838 8.01 -15.88 2.55
CA ASP A 838 9.20 -15.09 2.88
C ASP A 838 10.44 -15.62 2.14
N TYR A 839 11.59 -15.02 2.42
CA TYR A 839 12.86 -15.41 1.79
C TYR A 839 13.20 -16.88 1.94
N ASP A 840 12.71 -17.55 2.99
CA ASP A 840 12.95 -18.97 3.25
C ASP A 840 12.07 -19.89 2.38
N THR A 841 11.08 -19.34 1.68
CA THR A 841 10.21 -20.13 0.77
C THR A 841 10.82 -20.37 -0.61
N TYR A 842 11.88 -19.63 -0.95
CA TYR A 842 12.55 -19.73 -2.24
C TYR A 842 14.01 -20.07 -2.06
N ASN A 843 14.55 -20.87 -3.00
CA ASN A 843 15.99 -21.02 -3.11
C ASN A 843 16.60 -19.83 -3.87
N LEU A 844 17.93 -19.81 -3.92
CA LEU A 844 18.71 -18.80 -4.63
C LEU A 844 18.31 -18.65 -6.11
N TYR A 845 17.85 -19.72 -6.73
CA TYR A 845 17.51 -19.78 -8.15
C TYR A 845 16.09 -19.27 -8.46
N GLY A 846 15.28 -19.07 -7.43
CA GLY A 846 13.90 -18.59 -7.55
C GLY A 846 12.81 -19.67 -7.52
N ASP A 847 13.17 -20.94 -7.25
CA ASP A 847 12.18 -22.01 -7.11
C ASP A 847 11.54 -21.98 -5.72
N PHE A 848 10.27 -22.30 -5.65
CA PHE A 848 9.55 -22.46 -4.40
C PHE A 848 9.95 -23.80 -3.74
N VAL A 849 10.55 -23.75 -2.56
CA VAL A 849 11.19 -24.92 -1.91
C VAL A 849 10.41 -25.55 -0.77
N LEU A 850 9.38 -24.89 -0.23
CA LEU A 850 8.55 -25.52 0.78
C LEU A 850 7.82 -26.72 0.20
N GLU A 851 7.59 -27.73 1.05
CA GLU A 851 6.86 -28.92 0.65
C GLU A 851 5.42 -28.58 0.26
N ARG A 852 5.03 -28.96 -0.93
CA ARG A 852 3.69 -28.79 -1.48
C ARG A 852 3.08 -30.18 -1.68
N PRO A 853 2.18 -30.61 -0.80
CA PRO A 853 1.55 -31.92 -0.94
C PRO A 853 0.67 -31.97 -2.20
N ASN A 854 0.53 -33.16 -2.73
CA ASN A 854 -0.47 -33.44 -3.78
C ASN A 854 -1.88 -33.15 -3.27
N ALA A 855 -2.75 -32.60 -4.12
CA ALA A 855 -4.15 -32.44 -3.77
C ALA A 855 -4.82 -33.79 -3.46
N PRO A 856 -5.68 -33.87 -2.43
CA PRO A 856 -6.28 -35.13 -2.00
C PRO A 856 -7.31 -35.69 -3.02
N ARG A 857 -7.76 -34.85 -3.95
CA ARG A 857 -8.77 -35.20 -4.96
C ARG A 857 -8.38 -34.65 -6.31
N ASP A 858 -8.80 -35.36 -7.36
CA ASP A 858 -8.67 -34.92 -8.74
C ASP A 858 -9.87 -34.03 -9.11
N GLU A 859 -9.84 -32.77 -8.68
CA GLU A 859 -10.89 -31.77 -8.89
C GLU A 859 -10.32 -30.44 -9.37
N ILE A 860 -11.17 -29.51 -9.80
CA ILE A 860 -10.79 -28.12 -10.11
C ILE A 860 -10.64 -27.39 -8.76
N MET A 861 -9.50 -26.72 -8.57
CA MET A 861 -9.17 -26.08 -7.29
C MET A 861 -9.57 -24.60 -7.23
N LYS A 862 -9.05 -23.79 -8.11
CA LYS A 862 -9.33 -22.34 -8.20
C LYS A 862 -9.15 -21.86 -9.65
N TRP A 863 -9.76 -20.73 -9.97
CA TRP A 863 -9.70 -20.03 -11.25
C TRP A 863 -10.48 -20.73 -12.38
N GLY A 864 -10.84 -19.96 -13.39
CA GLY A 864 -11.70 -20.38 -14.47
C GLY A 864 -11.09 -21.45 -15.40
N LEU A 865 -11.90 -21.94 -16.33
CA LEU A 865 -11.46 -22.88 -17.34
C LEU A 865 -10.60 -22.16 -18.38
N ALA A 866 -9.42 -22.73 -18.71
CA ALA A 866 -8.55 -22.24 -19.76
C ALA A 866 -9.01 -22.80 -21.13
N ASP A 867 -8.96 -21.96 -22.15
CA ASP A 867 -9.34 -22.32 -23.52
C ASP A 867 -8.11 -22.70 -24.34
N TYR A 868 -7.89 -24.01 -24.55
CA TYR A 868 -6.82 -24.56 -25.36
C TYR A 868 -7.25 -24.82 -26.79
N THR A 869 -8.02 -23.89 -27.37
CA THR A 869 -8.31 -23.85 -28.81
C THR A 869 -7.47 -22.76 -29.50
N VAL A 870 -7.37 -22.79 -30.82
CA VAL A 870 -6.71 -21.70 -31.58
C VAL A 870 -7.35 -20.33 -31.26
N GLY A 871 -8.66 -20.29 -31.01
CA GLY A 871 -9.38 -19.06 -30.64
C GLY A 871 -9.07 -18.60 -29.22
N GLY A 872 -8.61 -19.49 -28.35
CA GLY A 872 -8.26 -19.19 -26.93
C GLY A 872 -6.90 -18.54 -26.77
N PHE A 873 -6.03 -18.53 -27.80
CA PHE A 873 -4.73 -17.84 -27.76
C PHE A 873 -4.74 -16.67 -28.77
N PRO A 874 -4.79 -15.42 -28.32
CA PRO A 874 -4.94 -14.27 -29.20
C PRO A 874 -3.75 -14.07 -30.15
N LEU A 875 -4.03 -13.77 -31.42
CA LEU A 875 -2.99 -13.44 -32.40
C LEU A 875 -2.16 -12.22 -32.02
N GLU A 876 -2.76 -11.27 -31.29
CA GLU A 876 -2.09 -10.10 -30.78
C GLU A 876 -1.01 -10.49 -29.75
N THR A 877 -1.30 -11.46 -28.88
CA THR A 877 -0.32 -12.01 -27.93
C THR A 877 0.86 -12.63 -28.67
N ILE A 878 0.60 -13.44 -29.71
CA ILE A 878 1.68 -14.01 -30.55
C ILE A 878 2.52 -12.90 -31.17
N ALA A 879 1.89 -11.87 -31.74
CA ALA A 879 2.60 -10.75 -32.36
C ALA A 879 3.48 -9.97 -31.37
N CYS A 880 3.00 -9.77 -30.14
CA CYS A 880 3.75 -9.11 -29.09
C CYS A 880 4.93 -9.95 -28.59
N LEU A 881 4.71 -11.25 -28.35
CA LEU A 881 5.77 -12.18 -27.98
C LEU A 881 6.86 -12.25 -29.06
N ASN A 882 6.48 -12.37 -30.35
CA ASN A 882 7.43 -12.40 -31.44
C ASN A 882 8.31 -11.15 -31.50
N ARG A 883 7.72 -9.97 -31.32
CA ARG A 883 8.46 -8.70 -31.26
C ARG A 883 9.51 -8.70 -30.15
N VAL A 884 9.16 -9.23 -28.98
CA VAL A 884 10.11 -9.32 -27.85
C VAL A 884 11.17 -10.36 -28.13
N TYR A 885 10.80 -11.56 -28.62
CA TYR A 885 11.73 -12.63 -28.93
C TYR A 885 12.72 -12.26 -30.04
N GLU A 886 12.28 -11.48 -31.04
CA GLU A 886 13.16 -10.94 -32.07
C GLU A 886 14.35 -10.19 -31.46
N GLY A 887 14.11 -9.38 -30.44
CA GLY A 887 15.17 -8.69 -29.74
C GLY A 887 16.17 -9.62 -29.04
N PHE A 888 15.70 -10.69 -28.39
CA PHE A 888 16.60 -11.69 -27.78
C PHE A 888 17.44 -12.41 -28.85
N LEU A 889 16.80 -12.78 -29.98
CA LEU A 889 17.48 -13.44 -31.09
C LEU A 889 18.56 -12.55 -31.73
N GLU A 890 18.28 -11.23 -31.87
CA GLU A 890 19.25 -10.24 -32.34
C GLU A 890 20.47 -10.13 -31.42
N ASP A 891 20.28 -10.28 -30.10
CA ASP A 891 21.35 -10.29 -29.11
C ASP A 891 22.09 -11.65 -29.04
N GLY A 892 21.77 -12.62 -29.89
CA GLY A 892 22.40 -13.94 -29.94
C GLY A 892 21.94 -14.88 -28.81
N ILE A 893 20.78 -14.63 -28.20
CA ILE A 893 20.19 -15.45 -27.15
C ILE A 893 19.25 -16.47 -27.80
N THR A 894 19.35 -17.73 -27.40
CA THR A 894 18.43 -18.77 -27.85
C THR A 894 17.11 -18.65 -27.08
N VAL A 895 16.00 -18.49 -27.78
CA VAL A 895 14.66 -18.46 -27.17
C VAL A 895 13.90 -19.73 -27.53
N LEU A 896 13.38 -20.39 -26.51
CA LEU A 896 12.56 -21.61 -26.65
C LEU A 896 11.21 -21.38 -25.94
N TYR A 897 10.15 -21.87 -26.51
CA TYR A 897 8.81 -21.77 -25.93
C TYR A 897 8.31 -23.14 -25.44
N THR A 898 7.74 -23.15 -24.23
CA THR A 898 7.06 -24.32 -23.66
C THR A 898 5.75 -23.87 -22.99
N TYR A 899 4.95 -24.82 -22.55
CA TYR A 899 3.66 -24.53 -21.91
C TYR A 899 3.76 -24.52 -20.38
N THR A 900 2.98 -23.65 -19.75
CA THR A 900 2.78 -23.69 -18.30
C THR A 900 1.95 -24.91 -17.90
N PRO A 901 2.16 -25.49 -16.71
CA PRO A 901 1.37 -26.63 -16.25
C PRO A 901 -0.09 -26.22 -16.01
N ARG A 902 -1.02 -27.10 -16.38
CA ARG A 902 -2.44 -26.88 -16.16
C ARG A 902 -3.15 -28.16 -15.77
N ASN A 903 -4.10 -28.04 -14.83
CA ASN A 903 -5.03 -29.11 -14.48
C ASN A 903 -5.90 -29.44 -15.70
N ILE A 904 -5.85 -30.70 -16.16
CA ILE A 904 -6.61 -31.15 -17.33
C ILE A 904 -8.13 -31.00 -17.15
N ARG A 905 -8.63 -30.90 -15.91
CA ARG A 905 -10.03 -30.64 -15.63
C ARG A 905 -10.39 -29.15 -15.69
N ALA A 906 -9.40 -28.28 -15.58
CA ALA A 906 -9.55 -26.83 -15.60
C ALA A 906 -9.36 -26.26 -17.02
N ILE A 907 -9.75 -27.01 -18.05
CA ILE A 907 -9.81 -26.56 -19.46
C ILE A 907 -11.24 -26.64 -19.97
N THR A 908 -11.57 -25.84 -20.98
CA THR A 908 -12.90 -25.78 -21.56
C THR A 908 -13.25 -27.10 -22.27
N ALA A 909 -14.54 -27.38 -22.44
CA ALA A 909 -15.01 -28.59 -23.13
C ALA A 909 -14.64 -28.59 -24.64
N GLU A 910 -14.44 -27.41 -25.21
CA GLU A 910 -13.97 -27.18 -26.57
C GLU A 910 -12.51 -27.55 -26.77
N SER A 911 -11.71 -27.56 -25.71
CA SER A 911 -10.27 -27.92 -25.66
C SER A 911 -10.10 -29.44 -25.83
N THR A 912 -10.69 -30.03 -26.88
CA THR A 912 -10.54 -31.46 -27.22
C THR A 912 -9.09 -31.80 -27.61
N PRO A 913 -8.63 -33.07 -27.57
CA PRO A 913 -7.30 -33.43 -28.05
C PRO A 913 -6.96 -32.87 -29.43
N ASP A 914 -7.90 -32.95 -30.38
CA ASP A 914 -7.71 -32.40 -31.74
C ASP A 914 -7.59 -30.86 -31.74
N ALA A 915 -8.37 -30.18 -30.88
CA ALA A 915 -8.27 -28.71 -30.71
C ALA A 915 -6.94 -28.29 -30.11
N ARG A 916 -6.43 -29.02 -29.10
CA ARG A 916 -5.12 -28.77 -28.49
C ARG A 916 -3.97 -29.03 -29.47
N GLN A 917 -4.05 -30.08 -30.28
CA GLN A 917 -3.08 -30.32 -31.35
C GLN A 917 -3.13 -29.20 -32.41
N ALA A 918 -4.31 -28.74 -32.79
CA ALA A 918 -4.46 -27.63 -33.74
C ALA A 918 -3.88 -26.32 -33.14
N LEU A 919 -4.04 -26.09 -31.86
CA LEU A 919 -3.42 -24.95 -31.15
C LEU A 919 -1.88 -25.09 -31.13
N HIS A 920 -1.37 -26.28 -30.81
CA HIS A 920 0.08 -26.53 -30.84
C HIS A 920 0.67 -26.24 -32.22
N ASP A 921 0.06 -26.79 -33.27
CA ASP A 921 0.46 -26.58 -34.67
C ASP A 921 0.39 -25.07 -35.03
N HIS A 922 -0.63 -24.39 -34.56
CA HIS A 922 -0.78 -22.94 -34.76
C HIS A 922 0.32 -22.14 -34.10
N LEU A 923 0.67 -22.43 -32.85
CA LEU A 923 1.74 -21.74 -32.14
C LEU A 923 3.11 -22.06 -32.76
N ALA A 924 3.36 -23.33 -33.10
CA ALA A 924 4.60 -23.74 -33.76
C ALA A 924 4.80 -23.10 -35.15
N GLN A 925 3.72 -22.73 -35.84
CA GLN A 925 3.78 -22.04 -37.13
C GLN A 925 3.88 -20.53 -37.03
N ASN A 926 3.40 -19.91 -35.95
CA ASN A 926 3.27 -18.45 -35.84
C ASN A 926 4.23 -17.81 -34.85
N LEU A 927 4.77 -18.54 -33.87
CA LEU A 927 5.90 -18.09 -33.08
C LEU A 927 7.18 -18.16 -33.89
N ILE A 928 8.05 -17.15 -33.77
CA ILE A 928 9.36 -17.12 -34.46
C ILE A 928 10.42 -17.99 -33.79
N VAL A 929 10.03 -18.64 -32.69
CA VAL A 929 10.91 -19.48 -31.84
C VAL A 929 10.36 -20.89 -31.76
N PRO A 930 11.19 -21.92 -31.54
CA PRO A 930 10.74 -23.30 -31.41
C PRO A 930 9.81 -23.49 -30.22
N VAL A 931 8.69 -24.22 -30.43
CA VAL A 931 7.84 -24.77 -29.37
C VAL A 931 8.31 -26.17 -29.09
N ILE A 932 8.99 -26.36 -27.93
CA ILE A 932 9.77 -27.57 -27.67
C ILE A 932 9.00 -28.72 -27.02
N SER A 933 7.83 -28.44 -26.45
CA SER A 933 7.03 -29.43 -25.73
C SER A 933 5.65 -29.59 -26.35
N PRO A 934 5.05 -30.78 -26.39
CA PRO A 934 3.63 -30.95 -26.75
C PRO A 934 2.72 -30.37 -25.64
N ILE A 935 1.56 -29.83 -26.00
CA ILE A 935 0.58 -29.33 -24.99
C ILE A 935 0.19 -30.43 -23.99
N GLU A 936 0.00 -31.67 -24.47
CA GLU A 936 -0.41 -32.80 -23.65
C GLU A 936 0.54 -33.08 -22.48
N GLU A 937 1.83 -32.75 -22.60
CA GLU A 937 2.81 -32.94 -21.56
C GLU A 937 2.77 -31.84 -20.48
N SER A 938 2.05 -30.73 -20.74
CA SER A 938 1.80 -29.68 -19.76
C SER A 938 0.49 -29.89 -18.96
N LEU A 939 -0.34 -30.86 -19.35
CA LEU A 939 -1.61 -31.14 -18.71
C LEU A 939 -1.44 -32.27 -17.68
N TYR A 940 -1.86 -31.99 -16.45
CA TYR A 940 -1.70 -32.91 -15.33
C TYR A 940 -3.05 -33.20 -14.66
N PRO A 941 -3.24 -34.36 -14.00
CA PRO A 941 -4.39 -34.61 -13.12
C PRO A 941 -4.44 -33.58 -11.99
N GLY A 942 -5.65 -33.25 -11.52
CA GLY A 942 -5.84 -32.29 -10.44
C GLY A 942 -5.08 -32.63 -9.15
N THR A 943 -4.81 -33.92 -8.89
CA THR A 943 -3.99 -34.37 -7.76
C THR A 943 -2.53 -33.88 -7.81
N CYS A 944 -2.01 -33.49 -8.96
CA CYS A 944 -0.66 -32.96 -9.13
C CYS A 944 -0.52 -31.48 -8.77
N PHE A 945 -1.59 -30.81 -8.32
CA PHE A 945 -1.58 -29.39 -8.04
C PHE A 945 -1.66 -29.07 -6.56
N TYR A 946 -1.24 -27.86 -6.24
CA TYR A 946 -1.24 -27.26 -4.92
C TYR A 946 -1.92 -25.89 -4.99
N LEU A 947 -2.93 -25.63 -4.19
CA LEU A 947 -3.72 -24.40 -4.09
C LEU A 947 -4.53 -24.03 -5.33
N ILE A 948 -3.93 -24.01 -6.51
CA ILE A 948 -4.58 -23.60 -7.76
C ILE A 948 -4.20 -24.52 -8.93
N ASP A 949 -4.97 -24.44 -10.02
CA ASP A 949 -4.88 -25.35 -11.19
C ASP A 949 -3.64 -25.12 -12.10
N SER A 950 -2.69 -24.26 -11.67
CA SER A 950 -1.42 -24.01 -12.37
C SER A 950 -0.19 -24.13 -11.45
N HIS A 951 -0.36 -24.29 -10.13
CA HIS A 951 0.75 -24.49 -9.19
C HIS A 951 0.96 -25.98 -8.92
N LEU A 952 2.08 -26.53 -9.35
CA LEU A 952 2.38 -27.95 -9.15
C LEU A 952 2.78 -28.24 -7.70
N SER A 953 2.42 -29.46 -7.24
CA SER A 953 2.98 -30.05 -6.04
C SER A 953 4.49 -30.28 -6.19
N SER A 954 5.20 -30.52 -5.09
CA SER A 954 6.66 -30.76 -5.13
C SER A 954 7.02 -31.96 -6.02
N GLU A 955 6.26 -33.07 -5.94
CA GLU A 955 6.48 -34.26 -6.77
C GLU A 955 6.20 -33.99 -8.26
N ALA A 956 5.13 -33.26 -8.55
CA ALA A 956 4.76 -32.95 -9.93
C ALA A 956 5.74 -31.94 -10.57
N ALA A 957 6.32 -31.01 -9.80
CA ALA A 957 7.36 -30.11 -10.28
C ALA A 957 8.63 -30.88 -10.72
N VAL A 958 9.04 -31.88 -9.96
CA VAL A 958 10.15 -32.80 -10.35
C VAL A 958 9.80 -33.51 -11.66
N THR A 959 8.60 -34.06 -11.76
CA THR A 959 8.14 -34.75 -12.99
C THR A 959 8.14 -33.82 -14.20
N ARG A 960 7.66 -32.59 -14.03
CA ARG A 960 7.70 -31.57 -15.11
C ARG A 960 9.12 -31.23 -15.52
N THR A 961 10.00 -30.99 -14.56
CA THR A 961 11.40 -30.65 -14.83
C THR A 961 12.09 -31.74 -15.61
N GLN A 962 11.86 -33.02 -15.28
CA GLN A 962 12.40 -34.17 -16.05
C GLN A 962 11.92 -34.19 -17.51
N ARG A 963 10.66 -33.88 -17.76
CA ARG A 963 10.11 -33.76 -19.12
C ARG A 963 10.77 -32.64 -19.89
N VAL A 964 10.86 -31.45 -19.28
CA VAL A 964 11.49 -30.28 -19.91
C VAL A 964 12.96 -30.52 -20.18
N ILE A 965 13.69 -31.20 -19.31
CA ILE A 965 15.10 -31.62 -19.57
C ILE A 965 15.19 -32.49 -20.82
N LYS A 966 14.28 -33.45 -20.96
CA LYS A 966 14.22 -34.31 -22.14
C LYS A 966 13.94 -33.53 -23.44
N ASP A 967 13.02 -32.58 -23.38
CA ASP A 967 12.64 -31.72 -24.52
C ASP A 967 13.80 -30.81 -24.92
N LEU A 968 14.52 -30.24 -23.95
CA LEU A 968 15.74 -29.44 -24.17
C LEU A 968 16.86 -30.27 -24.79
N GLN A 969 17.12 -31.49 -24.28
CA GLN A 969 18.13 -32.41 -24.86
C GLN A 969 17.78 -32.72 -26.33
N ALA A 970 16.52 -33.05 -26.63
CA ALA A 970 16.09 -33.31 -27.98
C ALA A 970 16.26 -32.09 -28.91
N GLN A 971 16.03 -30.88 -28.38
CA GLN A 971 16.22 -29.62 -29.12
C GLN A 971 17.70 -29.35 -29.40
N PHE A 972 18.62 -29.63 -28.46
CA PHE A 972 20.05 -29.43 -28.61
C PHE A 972 20.64 -30.48 -29.57
N ASP A 973 20.25 -31.76 -29.43
CA ASP A 973 20.67 -32.82 -30.35
C ASP A 973 20.24 -32.54 -31.80
N ALA A 974 19.12 -31.86 -32.01
CA ALA A 974 18.64 -31.49 -33.35
C ALA A 974 19.37 -30.26 -33.94
N ALA A 975 20.00 -29.44 -33.08
CA ALA A 975 20.77 -28.26 -33.46
C ALA A 975 22.26 -28.57 -33.77
N GLU A 976 22.81 -29.67 -33.22
CA GLU A 976 24.11 -30.24 -33.59
C GLU A 976 24.04 -30.99 -34.92
#